data_6d2f42383e8415b12992b81de5ec275f
#
_entry.id   6d2f42383e8415b12992b81de5ec275f
#
_cell.length_a   1.000
_cell.length_b   1.000
_cell.length_c   1.000
_cell.angle_alpha   90.00
_cell.angle_beta   90.00
_cell.angle_gamma   90.00
#
_symmetry.space_group_name_H-M   'P 1'
#
loop_
_entity.id
_entity.type
_entity.pdbx_description
1 polymer ?
#
loop_
_entity_poly.entity_id
_entity_poly.type
_entity_poly.pdbx_seq_one_letter_code
_entity_poly.pdbx_strand_id
1 'polypeptide(L)'
;MNPKALKSLEYYKIIDQLTEKASSQMGKDLCRHLLPSEDVYEIRHMQTQTRDALTRLFQKGNISFGSVKDVRGSLKHLEIGSSLGISELLAIAGLLENTNRVKAYSRNERGDAREDSLDGMFESLEPLTPLSAEIRRCIISQDEISDDASAGLMHVRRSMKVANDRIHTQLASLVNGSARNYLQDSVITMRNGRYCIPVKAEYKGQVPGMIHDQSSTGSTLFIEPLAIVKLNNDIRELELQEQKEIEAVLATLSEQTAQNVDAIRADLDIMIQLDFIFARAGLALDMNATEPIFNTEKRIHLKQARHPLIPRKKAVPIDIRLGEDFDLLVVTGPNTGGKTVSLKTVGLLTLMGQAGLHIPALDRSELSVFREVYADIGDEQSIEQSLSTFSSHMTNVVSFLKKADQDSLVLFDELGAGTDPTEGAALAISILSFLHEQGIRTMATTHYSELKVYALSTDGVENACCEFNVETLRPTYRLLIGVPGKSNAFAISSKLGLPDFIIERAKDQISQKDESFEDVLTSLENSRVIIENERQEAERYKTQIASLKQELESKQEKLDERKERILREANEEARKILADAKEYADQTMKMFHKFQKDHVDTAAIEKERQNLRNRMNKAEKGMSMNTTVKKPKKELKPKDLSLGDTVQVLSMNLKGTVSSHPDSKGFLFVQMGIIRSKVHISDLELVDEPVINTPGLSRTGAGKIRMSKSTNVSTEINLLGKTVDEAVAELDKYLDDAYLAHLKSVRIVHGKGTGALRKGVHNYLRRQKHVADFHLAEFGEGDAGVTIVEFKK
;
A
#
# COMPACT_ATOMS: atom_id res chain seq x y z
N MET A 1 -18.91 -22.70 -6.54
CA MET A 1 -19.17 -21.47 -5.74
C MET A 1 -20.55 -20.88 -6.07
N ASN A 2 -21.36 -20.51 -5.09
CA ASN A 2 -22.75 -20.07 -5.26
C ASN A 2 -22.83 -18.65 -5.88
N PRO A 3 -23.45 -18.47 -7.06
CA PRO A 3 -23.58 -17.15 -7.70
C PRO A 3 -24.37 -16.12 -6.87
N LYS A 4 -25.35 -16.60 -6.07
CA LYS A 4 -26.14 -15.72 -5.19
C LYS A 4 -25.26 -15.14 -4.09
N ALA A 5 -24.36 -15.95 -3.51
CA ALA A 5 -23.40 -15.49 -2.50
C ALA A 5 -22.41 -14.47 -3.08
N LEU A 6 -21.91 -14.68 -4.30
CA LEU A 6 -21.05 -13.70 -4.98
C LEU A 6 -21.73 -12.33 -5.11
N LYS A 7 -23.03 -12.32 -5.42
CA LYS A 7 -23.82 -11.09 -5.54
C LYS A 7 -24.09 -10.44 -4.17
N SER A 8 -24.58 -11.21 -3.18
CA SER A 8 -24.93 -10.70 -1.85
C SER A 8 -23.72 -10.18 -1.08
N LEU A 9 -22.56 -10.81 -1.27
CA LEU A 9 -21.27 -10.39 -0.70
C LEU A 9 -20.57 -9.31 -1.53
N GLU A 10 -21.16 -8.84 -2.63
CA GLU A 10 -20.65 -7.76 -3.49
C GLU A 10 -19.28 -8.07 -4.12
N TYR A 11 -18.97 -9.36 -4.36
CA TYR A 11 -17.71 -9.80 -4.95
C TYR A 11 -17.42 -9.13 -6.31
N TYR A 12 -18.46 -8.93 -7.13
CA TYR A 12 -18.31 -8.30 -8.45
C TYR A 12 -17.81 -6.86 -8.38
N LYS A 13 -18.05 -6.13 -7.27
CA LYS A 13 -17.46 -4.79 -7.08
C LYS A 13 -15.95 -4.83 -6.87
N ILE A 14 -15.43 -5.91 -6.27
CA ILE A 14 -13.99 -6.14 -6.17
C ILE A 14 -13.41 -6.48 -7.55
N ILE A 15 -14.12 -7.27 -8.32
CA ILE A 15 -13.74 -7.60 -9.71
C ILE A 15 -13.71 -6.34 -10.58
N ASP A 16 -14.66 -5.43 -10.41
CA ASP A 16 -14.64 -4.14 -11.12
C ASP A 16 -13.39 -3.32 -10.76
N GLN A 17 -13.06 -3.21 -9.48
CA GLN A 17 -11.83 -2.54 -9.02
C GLN A 17 -10.56 -3.23 -9.55
N LEU A 18 -10.53 -4.56 -9.57
CA LEU A 18 -9.44 -5.33 -10.15
C LEU A 18 -9.30 -5.06 -11.65
N THR A 19 -10.41 -5.03 -12.37
CA THR A 19 -10.45 -4.78 -13.82
C THR A 19 -9.88 -3.40 -14.18
N GLU A 20 -10.09 -2.40 -13.33
CA GLU A 20 -9.49 -1.06 -13.51
C GLU A 20 -7.96 -1.06 -13.40
N LYS A 21 -7.37 -2.05 -12.74
CA LYS A 21 -5.90 -2.18 -12.59
C LYS A 21 -5.23 -2.82 -13.79
N ALA A 22 -5.93 -3.64 -14.56
CA ALA A 22 -5.39 -4.24 -15.78
C ALA A 22 -5.29 -3.19 -16.90
N SER A 23 -4.18 -3.24 -17.64
CA SER A 23 -3.87 -2.29 -18.71
C SER A 23 -4.45 -2.72 -20.04
N SER A 24 -4.38 -4.02 -20.35
CA SER A 24 -4.85 -4.60 -21.62
C SER A 24 -6.32 -5.01 -21.55
N GLN A 25 -7.03 -4.98 -22.70
CA GLN A 25 -8.41 -5.44 -22.75
C GLN A 25 -8.52 -6.93 -22.38
N MET A 26 -7.57 -7.74 -22.83
CA MET A 26 -7.53 -9.19 -22.54
C MET A 26 -7.24 -9.47 -21.06
N GLY A 27 -6.33 -8.70 -20.44
CA GLY A 27 -6.12 -8.75 -18.98
C GLY A 27 -7.37 -8.35 -18.20
N LYS A 28 -8.11 -7.33 -18.65
CA LYS A 28 -9.41 -6.95 -18.10
C LYS A 28 -10.45 -8.07 -18.21
N ASP A 29 -10.43 -8.78 -19.31
CA ASP A 29 -11.35 -9.91 -19.53
C ASP A 29 -11.02 -11.08 -18.58
N LEU A 30 -9.73 -11.38 -18.35
CA LEU A 30 -9.33 -12.34 -17.30
C LEU A 30 -9.80 -11.89 -15.92
N CYS A 31 -9.62 -10.61 -15.58
CA CYS A 31 -10.11 -10.08 -14.32
C CYS A 31 -11.62 -10.29 -14.15
N ARG A 32 -12.43 -10.00 -15.18
CA ARG A 32 -13.91 -10.15 -15.14
C ARG A 32 -14.37 -11.58 -14.95
N HIS A 33 -13.61 -12.55 -15.44
CA HIS A 33 -13.92 -13.98 -15.34
C HIS A 33 -13.28 -14.65 -14.13
N LEU A 34 -12.58 -13.90 -13.26
CA LEU A 34 -11.97 -14.45 -12.06
C LEU A 34 -13.03 -14.90 -11.08
N LEU A 35 -13.03 -16.18 -10.77
CA LEU A 35 -13.87 -16.81 -9.76
C LEU A 35 -13.01 -17.42 -8.65
N PRO A 36 -13.52 -17.52 -7.42
CA PRO A 36 -12.85 -18.22 -6.34
C PRO A 36 -12.63 -19.71 -6.68
N SER A 37 -11.39 -20.18 -6.54
CA SER A 37 -11.03 -21.59 -6.75
C SER A 37 -11.32 -22.44 -5.50
N GLU A 38 -11.52 -23.75 -5.72
CA GLU A 38 -11.67 -24.76 -4.67
C GLU A 38 -10.39 -25.58 -4.48
N ASP A 39 -9.41 -25.42 -5.37
CA ASP A 39 -8.13 -26.08 -5.30
C ASP A 39 -7.10 -25.28 -4.48
N VAL A 40 -6.69 -25.84 -3.35
CA VAL A 40 -5.72 -25.22 -2.44
C VAL A 40 -4.35 -24.98 -3.11
N TYR A 41 -3.94 -25.81 -4.06
CA TYR A 41 -2.67 -25.64 -4.77
C TYR A 41 -2.74 -24.47 -5.75
N GLU A 42 -3.85 -24.38 -6.49
CA GLU A 42 -4.11 -23.25 -7.38
C GLU A 42 -4.18 -21.91 -6.60
N ILE A 43 -4.92 -21.91 -5.49
CA ILE A 43 -5.05 -20.74 -4.62
C ILE A 43 -3.67 -20.28 -4.12
N ARG A 44 -2.87 -21.21 -3.58
CA ARG A 44 -1.51 -20.90 -3.09
C ARG A 44 -0.60 -20.41 -4.20
N HIS A 45 -0.69 -20.99 -5.38
CA HIS A 45 0.07 -20.56 -6.54
C HIS A 45 -0.31 -19.12 -6.93
N MET A 46 -1.61 -18.82 -7.04
CA MET A 46 -2.09 -17.46 -7.32
C MET A 46 -1.68 -16.45 -6.25
N GLN A 47 -1.75 -16.82 -4.96
CA GLN A 47 -1.31 -15.98 -3.85
C GLN A 47 0.19 -15.68 -3.93
N THR A 48 1.01 -16.70 -4.19
CA THR A 48 2.47 -16.55 -4.39
C THR A 48 2.78 -15.60 -5.54
N GLN A 49 2.12 -15.76 -6.69
CA GLN A 49 2.29 -14.86 -7.83
C GLN A 49 1.94 -13.41 -7.47
N THR A 50 0.83 -13.21 -6.73
CA THR A 50 0.40 -11.88 -6.30
C THR A 50 1.40 -11.25 -5.34
N ARG A 51 1.95 -12.03 -4.38
CA ARG A 51 3.00 -11.59 -3.45
C ARG A 51 4.27 -11.18 -4.19
N ASP A 52 4.72 -12.02 -5.13
CA ASP A 52 5.97 -11.79 -5.86
C ASP A 52 5.84 -10.57 -6.78
N ALA A 53 4.69 -10.41 -7.46
CA ALA A 53 4.39 -9.20 -8.23
C ALA A 53 4.33 -7.94 -7.35
N LEU A 54 3.71 -8.03 -6.17
CA LEU A 54 3.65 -6.92 -5.21
C LEU A 54 5.05 -6.54 -4.73
N THR A 55 5.90 -7.52 -4.45
CA THR A 55 7.30 -7.31 -4.07
C THR A 55 8.07 -6.58 -5.17
N ARG A 56 7.87 -6.98 -6.43
CA ARG A 56 8.47 -6.29 -7.59
C ARG A 56 7.97 -4.86 -7.74
N LEU A 57 6.67 -4.59 -7.52
CA LEU A 57 6.12 -3.22 -7.53
C LEU A 57 6.79 -2.33 -6.46
N PHE A 58 7.05 -2.85 -5.26
CA PHE A 58 7.76 -2.11 -4.22
C PHE A 58 9.24 -1.85 -4.55
N GLN A 59 9.91 -2.81 -5.17
CA GLN A 59 11.35 -2.72 -5.45
C GLN A 59 11.67 -1.92 -6.71
N LYS A 60 10.91 -2.12 -7.79
CA LYS A 60 11.18 -1.61 -9.14
C LYS A 60 10.16 -0.56 -9.63
N GLY A 61 9.10 -0.33 -8.85
CA GLY A 61 8.00 0.56 -9.25
C GLY A 61 7.02 -0.08 -10.23
N ASN A 62 6.14 0.74 -10.78
CA ASN A 62 5.06 0.29 -11.66
C ASN A 62 5.60 -0.21 -12.99
N ILE A 63 5.02 -1.31 -13.47
CA ILE A 63 5.21 -1.84 -14.81
C ILE A 63 4.01 -1.44 -15.68
N SER A 64 4.27 -1.12 -16.95
CA SER A 64 3.20 -0.83 -17.93
C SER A 64 3.24 -1.87 -19.03
N PHE A 65 2.14 -2.60 -19.18
CA PHE A 65 1.94 -3.55 -20.27
C PHE A 65 1.49 -2.84 -21.56
N GLY A 66 1.25 -1.53 -21.50
CA GLY A 66 0.83 -0.71 -22.64
C GLY A 66 -0.56 -1.11 -23.16
N SER A 67 -0.95 -0.52 -24.29
CA SER A 67 -2.17 -0.93 -25.01
C SER A 67 -1.86 -2.12 -25.92
N VAL A 68 -1.69 -3.31 -25.34
CA VAL A 68 -1.54 -4.54 -26.13
C VAL A 68 -2.86 -4.81 -26.84
N LYS A 69 -2.83 -4.73 -28.19
CA LYS A 69 -3.97 -5.09 -29.02
C LYS A 69 -4.05 -6.61 -29.17
N ASP A 70 -5.26 -7.12 -29.34
CA ASP A 70 -5.45 -8.54 -29.62
C ASP A 70 -5.00 -8.84 -31.06
N VAL A 71 -3.90 -9.57 -31.17
CA VAL A 71 -3.33 -9.97 -32.46
C VAL A 71 -3.65 -11.41 -32.86
N ARG A 72 -4.48 -12.13 -32.06
CA ARG A 72 -4.82 -13.54 -32.34
C ARG A 72 -5.48 -13.74 -33.70
N GLY A 73 -6.31 -12.76 -34.12
CA GLY A 73 -6.91 -12.77 -35.46
C GLY A 73 -5.84 -12.69 -36.54
N SER A 74 -4.91 -11.76 -36.41
CA SER A 74 -3.80 -11.57 -37.35
C SER A 74 -2.89 -12.79 -37.41
N LEU A 75 -2.58 -13.42 -36.27
CA LEU A 75 -1.79 -14.67 -36.22
C LEU A 75 -2.49 -15.81 -37.00
N LYS A 76 -3.81 -15.94 -36.88
CA LYS A 76 -4.60 -16.92 -37.66
C LYS A 76 -4.55 -16.63 -39.15
N HIS A 77 -4.58 -15.35 -39.56
CA HIS A 77 -4.43 -14.99 -40.97
C HIS A 77 -3.07 -15.41 -41.53
N LEU A 78 -1.99 -15.24 -40.76
CA LEU A 78 -0.66 -15.69 -41.12
C LEU A 78 -0.57 -17.22 -41.27
N GLU A 79 -1.19 -17.98 -40.40
CA GLU A 79 -1.20 -19.46 -40.42
C GLU A 79 -1.86 -20.02 -41.71
N ILE A 80 -2.85 -19.32 -42.24
CA ILE A 80 -3.49 -19.70 -43.52
C ILE A 80 -2.81 -19.08 -44.74
N GLY A 81 -1.66 -18.43 -44.54
CA GLY A 81 -0.86 -17.87 -45.64
C GLY A 81 -1.37 -16.52 -46.19
N SER A 82 -2.22 -15.81 -45.43
CA SER A 82 -2.70 -14.48 -45.82
C SER A 82 -1.72 -13.37 -45.42
N SER A 83 -1.57 -12.35 -46.25
CA SER A 83 -0.80 -11.16 -45.90
C SER A 83 -1.58 -10.26 -44.93
N LEU A 84 -0.87 -9.65 -43.99
CA LEU A 84 -1.43 -8.70 -43.03
C LEU A 84 -1.45 -7.27 -43.59
N GLY A 85 -2.40 -6.49 -43.09
CA GLY A 85 -2.47 -5.06 -43.34
C GLY A 85 -1.53 -4.24 -42.43
N ILE A 86 -1.38 -2.96 -42.78
CA ILE A 86 -0.55 -2.00 -42.02
C ILE A 86 -0.90 -1.97 -40.55
N SER A 87 -2.19 -1.87 -40.22
CA SER A 87 -2.67 -1.77 -38.82
C SER A 87 -2.39 -3.04 -38.00
N GLU A 88 -2.41 -4.21 -38.65
CA GLU A 88 -2.15 -5.50 -38.02
C GLU A 88 -0.65 -5.68 -37.73
N LEU A 89 0.21 -5.35 -38.71
CA LEU A 89 1.67 -5.38 -38.53
C LEU A 89 2.13 -4.39 -37.44
N LEU A 90 1.55 -3.17 -37.41
CA LEU A 90 1.84 -2.20 -36.37
C LEU A 90 1.38 -2.69 -34.99
N ALA A 91 0.27 -3.42 -34.91
CA ALA A 91 -0.19 -4.01 -33.66
C ALA A 91 0.79 -5.07 -33.14
N ILE A 92 1.32 -5.92 -34.04
CA ILE A 92 2.35 -6.91 -33.70
C ILE A 92 3.66 -6.23 -33.30
N ALA A 93 4.13 -5.22 -34.03
CA ALA A 93 5.31 -4.45 -33.63
C ALA A 93 5.15 -3.83 -32.24
N GLY A 94 3.96 -3.26 -31.95
CA GLY A 94 3.65 -2.70 -30.65
C GLY A 94 3.64 -3.76 -29.53
N LEU A 95 3.16 -4.97 -29.79
CA LEU A 95 3.26 -6.09 -28.85
C LEU A 95 4.73 -6.41 -28.56
N LEU A 96 5.56 -6.62 -29.59
CA LEU A 96 6.99 -6.98 -29.46
C LEU A 96 7.80 -5.89 -28.73
N GLU A 97 7.52 -4.61 -28.98
CA GLU A 97 8.13 -3.48 -28.28
C GLU A 97 7.74 -3.47 -26.79
N ASN A 98 6.47 -3.77 -26.49
CA ASN A 98 6.01 -3.91 -25.09
C ASN A 98 6.65 -5.12 -24.42
N THR A 99 6.73 -6.26 -25.11
CA THR A 99 7.43 -7.47 -24.62
C THR A 99 8.88 -7.18 -24.27
N ASN A 100 9.60 -6.42 -25.12
CA ASN A 100 10.98 -6.00 -24.83
C ASN A 100 11.07 -5.15 -23.56
N ARG A 101 10.15 -4.21 -23.37
CA ARG A 101 10.08 -3.34 -22.20
C ARG A 101 9.77 -4.13 -20.93
N VAL A 102 8.81 -5.05 -21.02
CA VAL A 102 8.44 -5.93 -19.91
C VAL A 102 9.58 -6.88 -19.55
N LYS A 103 10.26 -7.48 -20.53
CA LYS A 103 11.45 -8.29 -20.30
C LYS A 103 12.59 -7.50 -19.66
N ALA A 104 12.79 -6.24 -20.06
CA ALA A 104 13.80 -5.35 -19.48
C ALA A 104 13.49 -5.02 -17.99
N TYR A 105 12.21 -4.90 -17.63
CA TYR A 105 11.80 -4.69 -16.23
C TYR A 105 12.22 -5.85 -15.30
N SER A 106 12.26 -7.08 -15.80
CA SER A 106 12.67 -8.24 -14.99
C SER A 106 14.16 -8.24 -14.65
N ARG A 107 15.02 -7.61 -15.47
CA ARG A 107 16.48 -7.62 -15.27
C ARG A 107 16.86 -7.02 -13.92
N ASN A 108 17.64 -7.78 -13.15
CA ASN A 108 18.17 -7.33 -11.87
C ASN A 108 19.50 -6.60 -12.09
N GLU A 109 19.62 -5.38 -11.59
CA GLU A 109 20.88 -4.60 -11.65
C GLU A 109 21.93 -5.08 -10.63
N ARG A 110 21.55 -5.92 -9.64
CA ARG A 110 22.45 -6.44 -8.60
C ARG A 110 22.20 -7.94 -8.42
N GLY A 111 23.23 -8.74 -8.54
CA GLY A 111 23.22 -10.20 -8.58
C GLY A 111 22.77 -10.96 -7.32
N ASP A 112 21.86 -10.43 -6.53
CA ASP A 112 21.39 -10.98 -5.25
C ASP A 112 19.86 -11.20 -5.19
N ALA A 113 19.19 -11.24 -6.33
CA ALA A 113 17.74 -11.51 -6.33
C ALA A 113 17.50 -13.03 -6.23
N ARG A 114 16.75 -13.43 -5.21
CA ARG A 114 16.16 -14.76 -5.14
C ARG A 114 15.20 -14.93 -6.31
N GLU A 115 15.25 -16.07 -6.97
CA GLU A 115 14.28 -16.48 -7.97
C GLU A 115 12.87 -16.43 -7.35
N ASP A 116 11.93 -15.84 -8.07
CA ASP A 116 10.52 -15.80 -7.68
C ASP A 116 9.64 -16.54 -8.70
N SER A 117 8.35 -16.69 -8.39
CA SER A 117 7.40 -17.46 -9.22
C SER A 117 7.17 -16.87 -10.61
N LEU A 118 7.59 -15.64 -10.88
CA LEU A 118 7.37 -14.93 -12.14
C LEU A 118 8.59 -14.98 -13.07
N ASP A 119 9.77 -15.34 -12.57
CA ASP A 119 11.00 -15.30 -13.37
C ASP A 119 10.90 -16.15 -14.64
N GLY A 120 10.35 -17.35 -14.55
CA GLY A 120 10.14 -18.20 -15.72
C GLY A 120 9.24 -17.58 -16.79
N MET A 121 8.24 -16.78 -16.41
CA MET A 121 7.38 -16.06 -17.35
C MET A 121 8.15 -14.95 -18.06
N PHE A 122 8.95 -14.17 -17.31
CA PHE A 122 9.75 -13.10 -17.90
C PHE A 122 10.89 -13.63 -18.79
N GLU A 123 11.51 -14.74 -18.43
CA GLU A 123 12.57 -15.36 -19.21
C GLU A 123 12.06 -15.93 -20.54
N SER A 124 10.86 -16.49 -20.53
CA SER A 124 10.21 -17.07 -21.72
C SER A 124 9.76 -16.03 -22.74
N LEU A 125 9.76 -14.73 -22.43
CA LEU A 125 9.42 -13.68 -23.38
C LEU A 125 10.51 -13.58 -24.46
N GLU A 126 10.09 -13.53 -25.74
CA GLU A 126 10.95 -13.38 -26.92
C GLU A 126 10.66 -12.06 -27.67
N PRO A 127 11.31 -10.95 -27.36
CA PRO A 127 10.97 -9.62 -27.89
C PRO A 127 11.07 -9.46 -29.41
N LEU A 128 11.71 -10.40 -30.12
CA LEU A 128 11.91 -10.37 -31.58
C LEU A 128 12.26 -8.97 -32.11
N THR A 129 13.20 -8.30 -31.43
CA THR A 129 13.56 -6.89 -31.71
C THR A 129 13.91 -6.62 -33.18
N PRO A 130 14.59 -7.54 -33.89
CA PRO A 130 14.84 -7.32 -35.34
C PRO A 130 13.55 -7.21 -36.15
N LEU A 131 12.54 -8.03 -35.88
CA LEU A 131 11.26 -8.03 -36.56
C LEU A 131 10.48 -6.74 -36.26
N SER A 132 10.38 -6.34 -35.00
CA SER A 132 9.68 -5.09 -34.63
C SER A 132 10.36 -3.87 -35.27
N ALA A 133 11.69 -3.83 -35.27
CA ALA A 133 12.46 -2.75 -35.90
C ALA A 133 12.24 -2.70 -37.39
N GLU A 134 12.20 -3.86 -38.08
CA GLU A 134 11.96 -3.92 -39.55
C GLU A 134 10.55 -3.47 -39.92
N ILE A 135 9.53 -3.90 -39.15
CA ILE A 135 8.15 -3.40 -39.32
C ILE A 135 8.11 -1.88 -39.16
N ARG A 136 8.74 -1.31 -38.13
CA ARG A 136 8.78 0.15 -37.89
C ARG A 136 9.58 0.91 -38.96
N ARG A 137 10.64 0.31 -39.49
CA ARG A 137 11.40 0.89 -40.58
C ARG A 137 10.55 1.03 -41.82
N CYS A 138 9.75 0.01 -42.13
CA CYS A 138 8.92 -0.01 -43.34
C CYS A 138 7.61 0.77 -43.18
N ILE A 139 7.01 0.77 -41.98
CA ILE A 139 5.68 1.37 -41.70
C ILE A 139 5.83 2.51 -40.69
N ILE A 140 5.66 3.76 -41.16
CA ILE A 140 5.77 4.96 -40.31
C ILE A 140 4.50 5.18 -39.50
N SER A 141 3.35 5.09 -40.12
CA SER A 141 2.03 5.31 -39.54
C SER A 141 0.96 4.40 -40.12
N GLN A 142 -0.29 4.51 -39.67
CA GLN A 142 -1.40 3.72 -40.22
C GLN A 142 -1.70 3.99 -41.68
N ASP A 143 -1.31 5.15 -42.19
CA ASP A 143 -1.59 5.62 -43.55
C ASP A 143 -0.33 5.78 -44.40
N GLU A 144 0.86 5.49 -43.79
CA GLU A 144 2.12 5.82 -44.48
C GLU A 144 3.15 4.70 -44.37
N ILE A 145 3.60 4.22 -45.54
CA ILE A 145 4.75 3.33 -45.67
C ILE A 145 5.97 4.15 -46.08
N SER A 146 7.12 3.87 -45.48
CA SER A 146 8.38 4.55 -45.70
C SER A 146 8.82 4.38 -47.15
N ASP A 147 9.41 5.42 -47.74
CA ASP A 147 10.06 5.34 -49.06
C ASP A 147 11.18 4.30 -49.07
N ASP A 148 11.87 4.14 -47.94
CA ASP A 148 12.97 3.19 -47.78
C ASP A 148 12.50 1.76 -47.48
N ALA A 149 11.18 1.49 -47.49
CA ALA A 149 10.64 0.14 -47.26
C ALA A 149 11.11 -0.88 -48.27
N SER A 150 11.16 -0.49 -49.56
CA SER A 150 11.81 -1.28 -50.63
C SER A 150 12.48 -0.39 -51.67
N ALA A 151 13.48 -0.93 -52.38
CA ALA A 151 14.12 -0.24 -53.49
C ALA A 151 13.13 0.05 -54.63
N GLY A 152 12.15 -0.84 -54.85
CA GLY A 152 11.08 -0.69 -55.83
C GLY A 152 10.17 0.48 -55.48
N LEU A 153 9.66 0.58 -54.27
CA LEU A 153 8.80 1.66 -53.80
C LEU A 153 9.49 3.03 -53.90
N MET A 154 10.75 3.10 -53.46
CA MET A 154 11.57 4.31 -53.59
C MET A 154 11.70 4.77 -55.06
N HIS A 155 11.96 3.82 -55.95
CA HIS A 155 12.08 4.12 -57.38
C HIS A 155 10.76 4.64 -57.95
N VAL A 156 9.63 3.99 -57.64
CA VAL A 156 8.31 4.38 -58.16
C VAL A 156 7.93 5.77 -57.64
N ARG A 157 8.06 6.04 -56.32
CA ARG A 157 7.74 7.36 -55.76
C ARG A 157 8.62 8.48 -56.29
N ARG A 158 9.91 8.20 -56.53
CA ARG A 158 10.81 9.15 -57.19
C ARG A 158 10.36 9.42 -58.59
N SER A 159 9.94 8.40 -59.34
CA SER A 159 9.42 8.54 -60.70
C SER A 159 8.11 9.34 -60.76
N MET A 160 7.20 9.09 -59.79
CA MET A 160 5.96 9.86 -59.62
C MET A 160 6.26 11.34 -59.37
N LYS A 161 7.21 11.64 -58.48
CA LYS A 161 7.63 13.01 -58.19
C LYS A 161 8.16 13.71 -59.43
N VAL A 162 9.02 13.05 -60.20
CA VAL A 162 9.56 13.58 -61.47
C VAL A 162 8.43 13.81 -62.48
N ALA A 163 7.48 12.88 -62.61
CA ALA A 163 6.33 13.02 -63.50
C ALA A 163 5.41 14.19 -63.09
N ASN A 164 5.11 14.32 -61.80
CA ASN A 164 4.36 15.45 -61.26
C ASN A 164 5.04 16.81 -61.51
N ASP A 165 6.35 16.90 -61.25
CA ASP A 165 7.12 18.12 -61.50
C ASP A 165 7.09 18.50 -63.00
N ARG A 166 7.17 17.52 -63.92
CA ARG A 166 7.03 17.74 -65.36
C ARG A 166 5.64 18.22 -65.78
N ILE A 167 4.57 17.64 -65.22
CA ILE A 167 3.19 18.08 -65.39
C ILE A 167 3.03 19.54 -64.96
N HIS A 168 3.47 19.85 -63.72
CA HIS A 168 3.39 21.23 -63.23
C HIS A 168 4.14 22.22 -64.06
N THR A 169 5.33 21.87 -64.58
CA THR A 169 6.13 22.71 -65.42
C THR A 169 5.41 22.95 -66.73
N GLN A 170 4.87 21.89 -67.39
CA GLN A 170 4.16 22.00 -68.71
C GLN A 170 2.85 22.77 -68.55
N LEU A 171 2.07 22.48 -67.51
CA LEU A 171 0.83 23.22 -67.21
C LEU A 171 1.08 24.68 -66.87
N ALA A 172 2.11 25.01 -66.14
CA ALA A 172 2.48 26.41 -65.85
C ALA A 172 2.86 27.15 -67.10
N SER A 173 3.56 26.49 -68.07
CA SER A 173 3.86 27.04 -69.34
C SER A 173 2.60 27.30 -70.19
N LEU A 174 1.63 26.39 -70.20
CA LEU A 174 0.33 26.57 -70.88
C LEU A 174 -0.53 27.66 -70.23
N VAL A 175 -0.66 27.65 -68.86
CA VAL A 175 -1.49 28.61 -68.14
C VAL A 175 -0.93 30.03 -68.27
N ASN A 176 0.37 30.22 -68.26
CA ASN A 176 1.01 31.55 -68.34
C ASN A 176 1.29 31.98 -69.80
N GLY A 177 1.19 31.04 -70.73
CA GLY A 177 1.49 31.26 -72.13
C GLY A 177 0.27 31.24 -73.07
N SER A 178 0.22 30.31 -73.93
CA SER A 178 -0.74 30.26 -75.09
C SER A 178 -2.21 30.10 -74.67
N ALA A 179 -2.50 29.45 -73.53
CA ALA A 179 -3.87 29.19 -73.11
C ALA A 179 -4.44 30.28 -72.17
N ARG A 180 -3.65 31.24 -71.74
CA ARG A 180 -4.03 32.24 -70.67
C ARG A 180 -5.35 32.96 -70.95
N ASN A 181 -5.58 33.37 -72.14
CA ASN A 181 -6.78 34.14 -72.54
C ASN A 181 -8.06 33.29 -72.57
N TYR A 182 -7.92 31.98 -72.75
CA TYR A 182 -9.01 31.00 -72.82
C TYR A 182 -9.42 30.44 -71.45
N LEU A 183 -8.58 30.66 -70.41
CA LEU A 183 -8.84 30.14 -69.07
C LEU A 183 -9.86 30.98 -68.32
N GLN A 184 -10.69 30.31 -67.48
CA GLN A 184 -11.55 30.97 -66.53
C GLN A 184 -10.74 31.52 -65.36
N ASP A 185 -9.73 30.73 -64.93
CA ASP A 185 -8.78 31.06 -63.88
C ASP A 185 -7.40 30.46 -64.22
N SER A 186 -6.32 31.11 -63.77
CA SER A 186 -4.94 30.66 -64.04
C SER A 186 -4.47 29.62 -62.97
N VAL A 187 -5.33 28.65 -62.62
CA VAL A 187 -5.10 27.63 -61.57
C VAL A 187 -5.04 26.22 -62.20
N ILE A 188 -4.09 25.43 -61.79
CA ILE A 188 -4.01 24.01 -62.10
C ILE A 188 -4.94 23.28 -61.12
N THR A 189 -5.85 22.44 -61.62
CA THR A 189 -6.81 21.70 -60.81
C THR A 189 -6.71 20.21 -61.08
N MET A 190 -7.12 19.39 -60.11
CA MET A 190 -7.23 17.95 -60.32
C MET A 190 -8.71 17.57 -60.44
N ARG A 191 -9.08 16.79 -61.49
CA ARG A 191 -10.41 16.25 -61.66
C ARG A 191 -10.29 14.76 -62.00
N ASN A 192 -11.05 13.92 -61.32
CA ASN A 192 -11.02 12.46 -61.51
C ASN A 192 -9.59 11.85 -61.50
N GLY A 193 -8.71 12.39 -60.61
CA GLY A 193 -7.31 11.96 -60.52
C GLY A 193 -6.40 12.43 -61.64
N ARG A 194 -6.82 13.43 -62.43
CA ARG A 194 -6.05 13.96 -63.52
C ARG A 194 -5.85 15.47 -63.43
N TYR A 195 -4.68 15.93 -63.83
CA TYR A 195 -4.37 17.35 -63.81
C TYR A 195 -5.07 18.01 -65.05
N CYS A 196 -5.86 19.04 -64.75
CA CYS A 196 -6.69 19.76 -65.69
C CYS A 196 -6.50 21.27 -65.54
N ILE A 197 -6.88 22.03 -66.55
CA ILE A 197 -6.97 23.50 -66.49
C ILE A 197 -8.43 23.92 -66.73
N PRO A 198 -8.92 24.97 -65.98
CA PRO A 198 -10.28 25.48 -66.14
C PRO A 198 -10.38 26.39 -67.37
N VAL A 199 -11.04 25.93 -68.40
CA VAL A 199 -11.25 26.65 -69.70
C VAL A 199 -12.68 27.16 -69.76
N LYS A 200 -12.89 28.41 -70.22
CA LYS A 200 -14.23 28.92 -70.46
C LYS A 200 -14.91 28.11 -71.56
N ALA A 201 -16.18 27.77 -71.37
CA ALA A 201 -16.92 26.87 -72.24
C ALA A 201 -16.93 27.35 -73.72
N GLU A 202 -16.92 28.67 -73.92
CA GLU A 202 -16.85 29.29 -75.27
C GLU A 202 -15.55 29.05 -76.03
N TYR A 203 -14.43 28.79 -75.32
CA TYR A 203 -13.11 28.53 -75.96
C TYR A 203 -12.73 27.05 -75.99
N LYS A 204 -13.71 26.13 -75.74
CA LYS A 204 -13.49 24.68 -75.78
C LYS A 204 -12.62 24.20 -76.98
N GLY A 205 -12.82 24.77 -78.17
CA GLY A 205 -12.07 24.40 -79.37
C GLY A 205 -10.64 24.97 -79.46
N GLN A 206 -10.26 25.92 -78.57
CA GLN A 206 -8.94 26.57 -78.67
C GLN A 206 -7.90 25.85 -77.78
N VAL A 207 -8.37 25.01 -76.79
CA VAL A 207 -7.50 24.20 -75.93
C VAL A 207 -7.74 22.73 -76.33
N PRO A 208 -6.90 22.10 -77.10
CA PRO A 208 -7.05 20.71 -77.49
C PRO A 208 -6.77 19.83 -76.31
N GLY A 209 -7.76 19.00 -75.93
CA GLY A 209 -7.67 18.16 -74.70
C GLY A 209 -8.93 17.35 -74.49
N MET A 210 -8.94 16.55 -73.39
CA MET A 210 -10.06 15.78 -72.89
C MET A 210 -10.79 16.52 -71.80
N ILE A 211 -12.13 16.60 -71.86
CA ILE A 211 -12.97 17.19 -70.78
C ILE A 211 -13.21 16.13 -69.72
N HIS A 212 -12.83 16.40 -68.48
CA HIS A 212 -13.03 15.49 -67.41
C HIS A 212 -14.18 15.92 -66.50
N ASP A 213 -14.48 17.23 -66.47
CA ASP A 213 -15.54 17.76 -65.60
C ASP A 213 -16.02 19.12 -66.09
N GLN A 214 -17.19 19.61 -65.61
CA GLN A 214 -17.67 20.97 -65.91
C GLN A 214 -18.22 21.60 -64.65
N SER A 215 -18.19 22.93 -64.56
CA SER A 215 -18.76 23.66 -63.44
C SER A 215 -20.28 23.45 -63.43
N SER A 216 -20.90 23.60 -62.23
CA SER A 216 -22.36 23.50 -62.03
C SER A 216 -23.19 24.40 -62.95
N THR A 217 -22.63 25.52 -63.35
CA THR A 217 -23.25 26.46 -64.30
C THR A 217 -22.96 26.14 -65.74
N GLY A 218 -22.13 25.18 -66.07
CA GLY A 218 -21.67 24.82 -67.43
C GLY A 218 -20.72 25.84 -68.05
N SER A 219 -20.36 26.94 -67.41
CA SER A 219 -19.54 28.01 -67.91
C SER A 219 -18.03 27.72 -67.97
N THR A 220 -17.58 26.72 -67.22
CA THR A 220 -16.17 26.30 -67.10
C THR A 220 -16.05 24.82 -67.41
N LEU A 221 -15.14 24.45 -68.34
CA LEU A 221 -14.78 23.06 -68.62
C LEU A 221 -13.40 22.77 -68.00
N PHE A 222 -13.28 21.68 -67.29
CA PHE A 222 -11.99 21.20 -66.80
C PHE A 222 -11.37 20.28 -67.86
N ILE A 223 -10.40 20.81 -68.56
CA ILE A 223 -9.77 20.16 -69.73
C ILE A 223 -8.40 19.65 -69.31
N GLU A 224 -8.11 18.36 -69.58
CA GLU A 224 -6.77 17.79 -69.61
C GLU A 224 -6.15 18.09 -70.98
N PRO A 225 -5.13 18.98 -71.04
CA PRO A 225 -4.49 19.29 -72.29
C PRO A 225 -3.81 18.08 -72.97
N LEU A 226 -3.87 17.90 -74.30
CA LEU A 226 -3.23 16.79 -75.04
C LEU A 226 -1.74 16.64 -74.66
N ALA A 227 -1.04 17.76 -74.41
CA ALA A 227 0.38 17.78 -74.10
C ALA A 227 0.70 17.01 -72.77
N ILE A 228 -0.28 16.85 -71.87
CA ILE A 228 -0.04 16.18 -70.56
C ILE A 228 -0.77 14.83 -70.43
N VAL A 229 -1.62 14.44 -71.41
CA VAL A 229 -2.36 13.15 -71.28
C VAL A 229 -1.42 11.98 -71.06
N LYS A 230 -0.27 11.94 -71.77
CA LYS A 230 0.73 10.89 -71.53
C LYS A 230 1.26 10.90 -70.10
N LEU A 231 1.64 12.07 -69.57
CA LEU A 231 2.18 12.19 -68.26
C LEU A 231 1.14 11.83 -67.18
N ASN A 232 -0.13 12.21 -67.28
CA ASN A 232 -1.21 11.79 -66.46
C ASN A 232 -1.44 10.26 -66.48
N ASN A 233 -1.29 9.63 -67.69
CA ASN A 233 -1.34 8.18 -67.82
C ASN A 233 -0.14 7.52 -67.11
N ASP A 234 1.08 8.09 -67.29
CA ASP A 234 2.30 7.60 -66.69
C ASP A 234 2.15 7.66 -65.13
N ILE A 235 1.58 8.75 -64.57
CA ILE A 235 1.28 8.84 -63.15
C ILE A 235 0.31 7.76 -62.72
N ARG A 236 -0.77 7.55 -63.43
CA ARG A 236 -1.75 6.50 -63.13
C ARG A 236 -1.14 5.11 -63.13
N GLU A 237 -0.25 4.84 -64.09
CA GLU A 237 0.52 3.59 -64.08
C GLU A 237 1.46 3.48 -62.90
N LEU A 238 2.14 4.55 -62.53
CA LEU A 238 3.02 4.60 -61.35
C LEU A 238 2.24 4.43 -60.05
N GLU A 239 1.03 5.00 -59.92
CA GLU A 239 0.14 4.77 -58.75
C GLU A 239 -0.22 3.28 -58.60
N LEU A 240 -0.51 2.60 -59.69
CA LEU A 240 -0.78 1.16 -59.72
C LEU A 240 0.48 0.35 -59.36
N GLN A 241 1.65 0.82 -59.82
CA GLN A 241 2.93 0.20 -59.44
C GLN A 241 3.25 0.44 -57.96
N GLU A 242 2.99 1.63 -57.47
CA GLU A 242 3.14 1.94 -56.02
C GLU A 242 2.31 0.99 -55.16
N GLN A 243 1.02 0.81 -55.51
CA GLN A 243 0.14 -0.10 -54.82
C GLN A 243 0.68 -1.54 -54.81
N LYS A 244 1.19 -2.03 -55.94
CA LYS A 244 1.80 -3.37 -56.00
C LYS A 244 3.07 -3.48 -55.17
N GLU A 245 3.91 -2.45 -55.13
CA GLU A 245 5.12 -2.43 -54.33
C GLU A 245 4.76 -2.41 -52.82
N ILE A 246 3.72 -1.65 -52.41
CA ILE A 246 3.19 -1.65 -51.09
C ILE A 246 2.71 -3.06 -50.69
N GLU A 247 1.93 -3.72 -51.51
CA GLU A 247 1.46 -5.08 -51.30
C GLU A 247 2.63 -6.07 -51.17
N ALA A 248 3.68 -5.92 -51.98
CA ALA A 248 4.89 -6.75 -51.90
C ALA A 248 5.65 -6.52 -50.57
N VAL A 249 5.77 -5.28 -50.12
CA VAL A 249 6.37 -4.96 -48.82
C VAL A 249 5.57 -5.61 -47.67
N LEU A 250 4.24 -5.44 -47.69
CA LEU A 250 3.37 -6.03 -46.67
C LEU A 250 3.42 -7.58 -46.67
N ALA A 251 3.48 -8.18 -47.89
CA ALA A 251 3.63 -9.63 -48.00
C ALA A 251 4.97 -10.12 -47.42
N THR A 252 6.06 -9.43 -47.70
CA THR A 252 7.40 -9.77 -47.17
C THR A 252 7.43 -9.66 -45.63
N LEU A 253 6.88 -8.58 -45.07
CA LEU A 253 6.78 -8.42 -43.62
C LEU A 253 5.87 -9.48 -42.97
N SER A 254 4.78 -9.84 -43.65
CA SER A 254 3.86 -10.89 -43.22
C SER A 254 4.54 -12.26 -43.19
N GLU A 255 5.36 -12.58 -44.22
CA GLU A 255 6.14 -13.83 -44.27
C GLU A 255 7.16 -13.91 -43.14
N GLN A 256 7.92 -12.83 -42.90
CA GLN A 256 8.85 -12.75 -41.77
C GLN A 256 8.14 -12.90 -40.40
N THR A 257 6.94 -12.34 -40.26
CA THR A 257 6.11 -12.47 -39.09
C THR A 257 5.56 -13.89 -38.92
N ALA A 258 5.16 -14.52 -40.05
CA ALA A 258 4.65 -15.89 -40.07
C ALA A 258 5.66 -16.91 -39.55
N GLN A 259 6.96 -16.71 -39.80
CA GLN A 259 8.03 -17.55 -39.29
C GLN A 259 8.14 -17.55 -37.74
N ASN A 260 7.55 -16.56 -37.09
CA ASN A 260 7.63 -16.34 -35.63
C ASN A 260 6.25 -16.41 -34.95
N VAL A 261 5.21 -16.95 -35.57
CA VAL A 261 3.83 -16.95 -35.08
C VAL A 261 3.74 -17.58 -33.69
N ASP A 262 4.40 -18.70 -33.43
CA ASP A 262 4.35 -19.42 -32.16
C ASP A 262 4.99 -18.60 -31.03
N ALA A 263 6.13 -17.96 -31.29
CA ALA A 263 6.77 -17.07 -30.31
C ALA A 263 5.91 -15.84 -30.01
N ILE A 264 5.32 -15.21 -31.02
CA ILE A 264 4.43 -14.04 -30.85
C ILE A 264 3.17 -14.44 -30.06
N ARG A 265 2.63 -15.63 -30.29
CA ARG A 265 1.48 -16.17 -29.54
C ARG A 265 1.85 -16.40 -28.09
N ALA A 266 2.97 -17.06 -27.80
CA ALA A 266 3.48 -17.30 -26.47
C ALA A 266 3.72 -15.96 -25.72
N ASP A 267 4.34 -14.99 -26.38
CA ASP A 267 4.54 -13.65 -25.83
C ASP A 267 3.21 -12.97 -25.47
N LEU A 268 2.22 -13.04 -26.35
CA LEU A 268 0.90 -12.48 -26.09
C LEU A 268 0.25 -13.11 -24.86
N ASP A 269 0.27 -14.44 -24.75
CA ASP A 269 -0.35 -15.16 -23.64
C ASP A 269 0.37 -14.85 -22.31
N ILE A 270 1.70 -14.81 -22.31
CA ILE A 270 2.51 -14.43 -21.14
C ILE A 270 2.22 -12.97 -20.74
N MET A 271 2.17 -12.04 -21.69
CA MET A 271 1.89 -10.63 -21.44
C MET A 271 0.51 -10.43 -20.82
N ILE A 272 -0.50 -11.17 -21.28
CA ILE A 272 -1.86 -11.15 -20.71
C ILE A 272 -1.86 -11.67 -19.27
N GLN A 273 -1.17 -12.79 -19.02
CA GLN A 273 -1.06 -13.37 -17.68
C GLN A 273 -0.31 -12.43 -16.73
N LEU A 274 0.79 -11.84 -17.14
CA LEU A 274 1.53 -10.87 -16.35
C LEU A 274 0.68 -9.64 -16.04
N ASP A 275 -0.04 -9.06 -17.01
CA ASP A 275 -0.95 -7.92 -16.79
C ASP A 275 -2.00 -8.26 -15.73
N PHE A 276 -2.60 -9.46 -15.81
CA PHE A 276 -3.55 -9.96 -14.81
C PHE A 276 -2.92 -10.13 -13.42
N ILE A 277 -1.73 -10.72 -13.32
CA ILE A 277 -1.02 -10.92 -12.04
C ILE A 277 -0.65 -9.56 -11.43
N PHE A 278 -0.14 -8.63 -12.20
CA PHE A 278 0.20 -7.30 -11.74
C PHE A 278 -1.05 -6.45 -11.41
N ALA A 279 -2.19 -6.71 -12.04
CA ALA A 279 -3.47 -6.11 -11.64
C ALA A 279 -3.88 -6.55 -10.23
N ARG A 280 -3.73 -7.85 -9.89
CA ARG A 280 -3.96 -8.37 -8.53
C ARG A 280 -3.03 -7.70 -7.52
N ALA A 281 -1.74 -7.58 -7.84
CA ALA A 281 -0.76 -6.90 -7.00
C ALA A 281 -1.07 -5.39 -6.84
N GLY A 282 -1.50 -4.72 -7.91
CA GLY A 282 -1.92 -3.32 -7.89
C GLY A 282 -3.13 -3.09 -7.00
N LEU A 283 -4.11 -4.00 -7.03
CA LEU A 283 -5.27 -3.96 -6.13
C LEU A 283 -4.84 -4.17 -4.67
N ALA A 284 -3.92 -5.13 -4.42
CA ALA A 284 -3.37 -5.38 -3.10
C ALA A 284 -2.66 -4.15 -2.52
N LEU A 285 -1.90 -3.45 -3.36
CA LEU A 285 -1.22 -2.21 -2.98
C LEU A 285 -2.20 -1.11 -2.56
N ASP A 286 -3.26 -0.88 -3.33
CA ASP A 286 -4.28 0.14 -3.04
C ASP A 286 -5.01 -0.14 -1.72
N MET A 287 -5.34 -1.41 -1.48
CA MET A 287 -6.05 -1.84 -0.28
C MET A 287 -5.11 -1.97 0.94
N ASN A 288 -3.79 -1.88 0.77
CA ASN A 288 -2.80 -2.30 1.78
C ASN A 288 -3.08 -3.74 2.26
N ALA A 289 -3.33 -4.60 1.33
CA ALA A 289 -3.69 -5.98 1.57
C ALA A 289 -2.45 -6.85 1.80
N THR A 290 -2.61 -7.92 2.57
CA THR A 290 -1.58 -8.91 2.87
C THR A 290 -1.98 -10.28 2.35
N GLU A 291 -1.00 -11.15 2.12
CA GLU A 291 -1.22 -12.54 1.74
C GLU A 291 -1.85 -13.32 2.90
N PRO A 292 -3.05 -13.91 2.75
CA PRO A 292 -3.62 -14.78 3.78
C PRO A 292 -2.96 -16.16 3.76
N ILE A 293 -2.82 -16.76 4.94
CA ILE A 293 -2.35 -18.14 5.09
C ILE A 293 -3.55 -19.08 4.88
N PHE A 294 -3.46 -20.01 3.91
CA PHE A 294 -4.51 -20.98 3.66
C PHE A 294 -4.28 -22.29 4.40
N ASN A 295 -5.30 -22.72 5.17
CA ASN A 295 -5.36 -23.99 5.87
C ASN A 295 -6.45 -24.90 5.27
N THR A 296 -6.41 -26.19 5.61
CA THR A 296 -7.41 -27.20 5.25
C THR A 296 -8.31 -27.62 6.43
N GLU A 297 -8.11 -27.01 7.60
CA GLU A 297 -8.75 -27.36 8.86
C GLU A 297 -10.04 -26.59 9.11
N LYS A 298 -10.49 -25.86 8.11
CA LYS A 298 -11.70 -25.02 8.15
C LYS A 298 -11.62 -23.94 9.24
N ARG A 299 -10.42 -23.37 9.47
CA ARG A 299 -10.21 -22.26 10.38
C ARG A 299 -10.19 -20.94 9.63
N ILE A 300 -10.86 -19.96 10.18
CA ILE A 300 -10.77 -18.55 9.80
C ILE A 300 -10.24 -17.78 11.00
N HIS A 301 -9.12 -17.08 10.82
CA HIS A 301 -8.56 -16.20 11.83
C HIS A 301 -8.11 -14.89 11.16
N LEU A 302 -8.99 -13.95 11.10
CA LEU A 302 -8.76 -12.63 10.53
C LEU A 302 -8.32 -11.65 11.61
N LYS A 303 -7.18 -11.00 11.42
CA LYS A 303 -6.58 -10.02 12.33
C LYS A 303 -6.72 -8.63 11.74
N GLN A 304 -7.38 -7.73 12.46
CA GLN A 304 -7.62 -6.34 12.05
C GLN A 304 -8.14 -6.22 10.60
N ALA A 305 -9.04 -7.11 10.23
CA ALA A 305 -9.61 -7.16 8.91
C ALA A 305 -10.53 -5.94 8.66
N ARG A 306 -10.44 -5.38 7.48
CA ARG A 306 -11.26 -4.23 7.06
C ARG A 306 -12.12 -4.64 5.87
N HIS A 307 -13.33 -4.12 5.82
CA HIS A 307 -14.18 -4.33 4.65
C HIS A 307 -13.61 -3.59 3.44
N PRO A 308 -13.27 -4.27 2.33
CA PRO A 308 -12.54 -3.67 1.22
C PRO A 308 -13.30 -2.56 0.48
N LEU A 309 -14.63 -2.59 0.49
CA LEU A 309 -15.48 -1.59 -0.17
C LEU A 309 -15.76 -0.35 0.69
N ILE A 310 -15.30 -0.33 1.94
CA ILE A 310 -15.40 0.86 2.81
C ILE A 310 -14.08 1.63 2.75
N PRO A 311 -14.11 2.95 2.53
CA PRO A 311 -12.89 3.75 2.52
C PRO A 311 -12.04 3.51 3.77
N ARG A 312 -10.74 3.23 3.60
CA ARG A 312 -9.82 2.80 4.66
C ARG A 312 -9.85 3.68 5.93
N LYS A 313 -10.02 4.99 5.76
CA LYS A 313 -10.09 5.93 6.90
C LYS A 313 -11.37 5.77 7.73
N LYS A 314 -12.42 5.20 7.16
CA LYS A 314 -13.73 4.97 7.83
C LYS A 314 -13.91 3.52 8.26
N ALA A 315 -13.22 2.57 7.61
CA ALA A 315 -13.31 1.15 7.93
C ALA A 315 -12.63 0.88 9.27
N VAL A 316 -13.41 0.47 10.26
CA VAL A 316 -12.88 0.02 11.56
C VAL A 316 -12.38 -1.42 11.40
N PRO A 317 -11.15 -1.72 11.87
CA PRO A 317 -10.62 -3.08 11.80
C PRO A 317 -11.33 -3.99 12.82
N ILE A 318 -11.60 -5.23 12.41
CA ILE A 318 -12.22 -6.25 13.26
C ILE A 318 -11.35 -7.50 13.31
N ASP A 319 -11.36 -8.16 14.48
CA ASP A 319 -10.73 -9.47 14.68
C ASP A 319 -11.82 -10.52 14.69
N ILE A 320 -11.66 -11.60 13.87
CA ILE A 320 -12.66 -12.66 13.74
C ILE A 320 -11.97 -14.01 13.80
N ARG A 321 -12.53 -14.91 14.60
CA ARG A 321 -12.15 -16.33 14.71
C ARG A 321 -13.34 -17.22 14.43
N LEU A 322 -13.14 -18.32 13.74
CA LEU A 322 -14.14 -19.36 13.51
C LEU A 322 -13.44 -20.65 13.13
N GLY A 323 -13.86 -21.78 13.68
CA GLY A 323 -13.34 -23.10 13.35
C GLY A 323 -12.13 -23.53 14.18
N GLU A 324 -11.78 -22.84 15.27
CA GLU A 324 -10.75 -23.21 16.22
C GLU A 324 -11.40 -23.79 17.50
N ASP A 325 -11.92 -22.90 18.36
CA ASP A 325 -12.61 -23.28 19.61
C ASP A 325 -14.11 -23.49 19.38
N PHE A 326 -14.68 -22.89 18.35
CA PHE A 326 -16.09 -22.94 17.99
C PHE A 326 -16.28 -22.92 16.47
N ASP A 327 -17.34 -23.55 16.00
CA ASP A 327 -17.71 -23.63 14.57
C ASP A 327 -18.91 -22.75 14.21
N LEU A 328 -19.56 -22.17 15.22
CA LEU A 328 -20.71 -21.30 15.06
C LEU A 328 -20.52 -20.01 15.87
N LEU A 329 -20.65 -18.85 15.20
CA LEU A 329 -20.56 -17.54 15.82
C LEU A 329 -21.89 -16.77 15.71
N VAL A 330 -22.51 -16.46 16.86
CA VAL A 330 -23.75 -15.68 16.95
C VAL A 330 -23.42 -14.23 17.26
N VAL A 331 -23.64 -13.32 16.31
CA VAL A 331 -23.33 -11.89 16.46
C VAL A 331 -24.58 -11.11 16.84
N THR A 332 -24.53 -10.43 17.94
CA THR A 332 -25.62 -9.66 18.51
C THR A 332 -25.30 -8.16 18.58
N GLY A 333 -26.28 -7.33 18.89
CA GLY A 333 -26.12 -5.87 18.97
C GLY A 333 -27.08 -5.08 18.08
N PRO A 334 -27.01 -3.73 18.09
CA PRO A 334 -27.89 -2.89 17.28
C PRO A 334 -27.59 -3.02 15.77
N ASN A 335 -28.58 -2.81 14.91
CA ASN A 335 -28.40 -2.89 13.44
C ASN A 335 -27.35 -1.92 12.92
N THR A 336 -27.27 -0.74 13.50
CA THR A 336 -26.27 0.27 13.16
C THR A 336 -24.85 -0.08 13.63
N GLY A 337 -24.68 -1.15 14.42
CA GLY A 337 -23.41 -1.54 15.04
C GLY A 337 -22.37 -2.18 14.10
N GLY A 338 -22.77 -2.58 12.89
CA GLY A 338 -21.86 -3.19 11.90
C GLY A 338 -21.95 -4.72 11.81
N LYS A 339 -23.00 -5.36 12.33
CA LYS A 339 -23.24 -6.82 12.26
C LYS A 339 -23.16 -7.35 10.82
N THR A 340 -23.99 -6.80 9.93
CA THR A 340 -24.02 -7.15 8.50
C THR A 340 -22.66 -6.92 7.82
N VAL A 341 -21.97 -5.83 8.19
CA VAL A 341 -20.64 -5.53 7.65
C VAL A 341 -19.61 -6.57 8.09
N SER A 342 -19.69 -7.06 9.33
CA SER A 342 -18.80 -8.12 9.83
C SER A 342 -19.02 -9.43 9.07
N LEU A 343 -20.28 -9.83 8.84
CA LEU A 343 -20.63 -10.98 8.02
C LEU A 343 -20.08 -10.85 6.59
N LYS A 344 -20.38 -9.71 5.95
CA LYS A 344 -19.89 -9.42 4.59
C LYS A 344 -18.37 -9.43 4.53
N THR A 345 -17.69 -8.93 5.57
CA THR A 345 -16.23 -8.94 5.62
C THR A 345 -15.68 -10.35 5.58
N VAL A 346 -16.18 -11.25 6.42
CA VAL A 346 -15.73 -12.66 6.43
C VAL A 346 -15.97 -13.33 5.09
N GLY A 347 -17.19 -13.24 4.57
CA GLY A 347 -17.54 -13.87 3.31
C GLY A 347 -16.72 -13.32 2.13
N LEU A 348 -16.65 -12.00 2.01
CA LEU A 348 -15.96 -11.34 0.90
C LEU A 348 -14.44 -11.59 0.93
N LEU A 349 -13.80 -11.52 2.11
CA LEU A 349 -12.36 -11.79 2.24
C LEU A 349 -12.04 -13.27 1.96
N THR A 350 -12.95 -14.21 2.31
CA THR A 350 -12.82 -15.61 1.95
C THR A 350 -12.85 -15.80 0.43
N LEU A 351 -13.81 -15.18 -0.24
CA LEU A 351 -13.92 -15.23 -1.71
C LEU A 351 -12.71 -14.58 -2.39
N MET A 352 -12.27 -13.43 -1.90
CA MET A 352 -11.06 -12.74 -2.41
C MET A 352 -9.82 -13.62 -2.26
N GLY A 353 -9.61 -14.19 -1.07
CA GLY A 353 -8.47 -15.05 -0.82
C GLY A 353 -8.45 -16.27 -1.74
N GLN A 354 -9.60 -16.96 -1.91
CA GLN A 354 -9.74 -18.10 -2.82
C GLN A 354 -9.57 -17.74 -4.31
N ALA A 355 -9.73 -16.48 -4.66
CA ALA A 355 -9.46 -15.96 -6.01
C ALA A 355 -7.99 -15.51 -6.20
N GLY A 356 -7.10 -15.79 -5.27
CA GLY A 356 -5.70 -15.38 -5.34
C GLY A 356 -5.46 -13.89 -5.07
N LEU A 357 -6.47 -13.17 -4.56
CA LEU A 357 -6.34 -11.77 -4.14
C LEU A 357 -5.85 -11.70 -2.69
N HIS A 358 -4.97 -10.76 -2.42
CA HIS A 358 -4.60 -10.41 -1.04
C HIS A 358 -5.78 -9.73 -0.34
N ILE A 359 -5.81 -9.80 0.99
CA ILE A 359 -6.92 -9.29 1.80
C ILE A 359 -6.48 -8.11 2.69
N PRO A 360 -7.33 -7.08 2.89
CA PRO A 360 -7.03 -5.94 3.76
C PRO A 360 -7.13 -6.33 5.25
N ALA A 361 -6.18 -7.15 5.71
CA ALA A 361 -6.03 -7.63 7.08
C ALA A 361 -4.55 -7.56 7.50
N LEU A 362 -4.24 -7.78 8.77
CA LEU A 362 -2.85 -7.90 9.21
C LEU A 362 -2.24 -9.21 8.72
N ASP A 363 -0.91 -9.17 8.59
CA ASP A 363 -0.10 -10.35 8.29
C ASP A 363 -0.41 -11.52 9.25
N ARG A 364 -0.25 -12.74 8.75
CA ARG A 364 -0.64 -13.98 9.42
C ARG A 364 -2.14 -14.10 9.73
N SER A 365 -2.99 -13.46 8.95
CA SER A 365 -4.41 -13.80 8.91
C SER A 365 -4.59 -15.12 8.18
N GLU A 366 -5.44 -16.01 8.74
CA GLU A 366 -5.69 -17.33 8.20
C GLU A 366 -7.08 -17.42 7.58
N LEU A 367 -7.15 -18.06 6.43
CA LEU A 367 -8.39 -18.44 5.74
C LEU A 367 -8.37 -19.93 5.44
N SER A 368 -9.53 -20.50 5.28
CA SER A 368 -9.65 -21.87 4.76
C SER A 368 -10.29 -21.90 3.38
N VAL A 369 -10.10 -23.01 2.69
CA VAL A 369 -10.76 -23.26 1.41
C VAL A 369 -12.14 -23.84 1.66
N PHE A 370 -13.17 -23.17 1.18
CA PHE A 370 -14.55 -23.63 1.18
C PHE A 370 -14.99 -23.92 -0.24
N ARG A 371 -15.68 -25.04 -0.43
CA ARG A 371 -16.24 -25.42 -1.72
C ARG A 371 -17.43 -24.55 -2.06
N GLU A 372 -18.25 -24.23 -1.04
CA GLU A 372 -19.40 -23.35 -1.20
C GLU A 372 -19.44 -22.30 -0.07
N VAL A 373 -19.80 -21.10 -0.44
CA VAL A 373 -20.18 -20.04 0.49
C VAL A 373 -21.65 -19.74 0.29
N TYR A 374 -22.45 -19.88 1.33
CA TYR A 374 -23.86 -19.54 1.34
C TYR A 374 -24.06 -18.25 2.13
N ALA A 375 -24.78 -17.30 1.58
CA ALA A 375 -25.03 -16.01 2.23
C ALA A 375 -26.52 -15.65 2.07
N ASP A 376 -27.21 -15.55 3.19
CA ASP A 376 -28.53 -14.97 3.28
C ASP A 376 -28.40 -13.61 3.93
N ILE A 377 -28.07 -12.60 3.12
CA ILE A 377 -27.74 -11.23 3.53
C ILE A 377 -28.48 -10.25 2.62
N GLY A 378 -29.18 -9.30 3.22
CA GLY A 378 -29.84 -8.18 2.54
C GLY A 378 -31.35 -8.26 2.54
N ASP A 379 -32.00 -7.09 2.59
CA ASP A 379 -33.44 -6.94 2.42
C ASP A 379 -33.78 -7.11 0.94
N GLU A 380 -34.45 -8.21 0.59
CA GLU A 380 -35.09 -8.34 -0.72
C GLU A 380 -36.37 -7.46 -0.79
N GLN A 381 -36.20 -6.14 -0.59
CA GLN A 381 -37.27 -5.14 -0.77
C GLN A 381 -37.50 -4.80 -2.25
N SER A 382 -37.45 -5.79 -3.13
CA SER A 382 -37.92 -5.57 -4.49
C SER A 382 -39.44 -5.67 -4.53
N ILE A 383 -40.09 -4.58 -4.88
CA ILE A 383 -41.55 -4.46 -5.06
C ILE A 383 -42.10 -5.50 -6.04
N GLU A 384 -41.22 -6.15 -6.82
CA GLU A 384 -41.59 -7.15 -7.82
C GLU A 384 -41.80 -8.58 -7.26
N GLN A 385 -41.37 -8.88 -6.01
CA GLN A 385 -41.60 -10.20 -5.39
C GLN A 385 -42.65 -10.10 -4.30
N SER A 386 -43.79 -10.73 -4.58
CA SER A 386 -44.98 -10.78 -3.72
C SER A 386 -44.88 -11.70 -2.50
N LEU A 387 -43.72 -12.30 -2.24
CA LEU A 387 -43.43 -13.11 -1.06
C LEU A 387 -43.08 -12.22 0.12
N SER A 388 -43.56 -12.56 1.33
CA SER A 388 -43.10 -11.86 2.54
C SER A 388 -41.59 -12.05 2.72
N THR A 389 -40.93 -11.08 3.33
CA THR A 389 -39.50 -11.09 3.61
C THR A 389 -39.06 -12.41 4.27
N PHE A 390 -39.83 -12.89 5.26
CA PHE A 390 -39.64 -14.18 5.92
C PHE A 390 -39.61 -15.36 4.97
N SER A 391 -40.59 -15.42 4.04
CA SER A 391 -40.69 -16.55 3.09
C SER A 391 -39.53 -16.60 2.13
N SER A 392 -39.02 -15.44 1.71
CA SER A 392 -37.84 -15.34 0.85
C SER A 392 -36.57 -15.84 1.56
N HIS A 393 -36.32 -15.42 2.80
CA HIS A 393 -35.24 -15.90 3.64
C HIS A 393 -35.32 -17.40 3.86
N MET A 394 -36.51 -17.92 4.25
CA MET A 394 -36.70 -19.35 4.46
C MET A 394 -36.49 -20.20 3.21
N THR A 395 -36.90 -19.72 2.04
CA THR A 395 -36.61 -20.40 0.78
C THR A 395 -35.11 -20.52 0.53
N ASN A 396 -34.35 -19.49 0.82
CA ASN A 396 -32.89 -19.52 0.73
C ASN A 396 -32.28 -20.51 1.72
N VAL A 397 -32.68 -20.43 2.99
CA VAL A 397 -32.22 -21.31 4.06
C VAL A 397 -32.51 -22.78 3.70
N VAL A 398 -33.71 -23.12 3.25
CA VAL A 398 -34.08 -24.48 2.80
C VAL A 398 -33.15 -24.95 1.65
N SER A 399 -32.78 -24.02 0.73
CA SER A 399 -31.90 -24.37 -0.37
C SER A 399 -30.45 -24.65 0.11
N PHE A 400 -29.99 -23.93 1.15
CA PHE A 400 -28.68 -24.14 1.76
C PHE A 400 -28.59 -25.45 2.54
N LEU A 401 -29.58 -25.69 3.43
CA LEU A 401 -29.61 -26.87 4.28
C LEU A 401 -29.63 -28.19 3.49
N LYS A 402 -30.09 -28.19 2.24
CA LYS A 402 -30.07 -29.36 1.36
C LYS A 402 -28.68 -29.62 0.76
N LYS A 403 -27.78 -28.65 0.71
CA LYS A 403 -26.52 -28.69 -0.06
C LYS A 403 -25.30 -28.44 0.78
N ALA A 404 -25.44 -27.73 1.91
CA ALA A 404 -24.33 -27.37 2.78
C ALA A 404 -23.75 -28.64 3.42
N ASP A 405 -22.44 -28.68 3.49
CA ASP A 405 -21.62 -29.72 4.09
C ASP A 405 -20.47 -29.13 4.90
N GLN A 406 -19.60 -29.95 5.44
CA GLN A 406 -18.44 -29.51 6.24
C GLN A 406 -17.45 -28.61 5.45
N ASP A 407 -17.50 -28.65 4.12
CA ASP A 407 -16.70 -27.80 3.23
C ASP A 407 -17.40 -26.48 2.88
N SER A 408 -18.47 -26.13 3.58
CA SER A 408 -19.27 -24.94 3.34
C SER A 408 -19.08 -23.91 4.44
N LEU A 409 -19.17 -22.62 4.05
CA LEU A 409 -19.30 -21.46 4.96
C LEU A 409 -20.70 -20.90 4.82
N VAL A 410 -21.43 -20.77 5.92
CA VAL A 410 -22.81 -20.28 5.93
C VAL A 410 -22.91 -18.97 6.71
N LEU A 411 -23.51 -17.96 6.09
CA LEU A 411 -23.63 -16.61 6.63
C LEU A 411 -25.11 -16.18 6.64
N PHE A 412 -25.65 -15.91 7.82
CA PHE A 412 -27.03 -15.46 7.99
C PHE A 412 -27.08 -14.05 8.57
N ASP A 413 -27.83 -13.16 7.94
CA ASP A 413 -28.14 -11.86 8.50
C ASP A 413 -29.59 -11.86 9.01
N GLU A 414 -29.78 -11.49 10.26
CA GLU A 414 -31.06 -11.42 10.96
C GLU A 414 -31.89 -12.72 10.86
N LEU A 415 -31.24 -13.88 11.13
CA LEU A 415 -31.90 -15.20 11.03
C LEU A 415 -33.17 -15.27 11.90
N GLY A 416 -34.26 -15.66 11.29
CA GLY A 416 -35.58 -15.80 11.91
C GLY A 416 -36.41 -14.51 11.95
N ALA A 417 -35.93 -13.39 11.44
CA ALA A 417 -36.65 -12.10 11.40
C ALA A 417 -37.85 -12.17 10.43
N GLY A 418 -38.84 -11.32 10.68
CA GLY A 418 -40.01 -11.16 9.80
C GLY A 418 -41.22 -12.08 10.11
N THR A 419 -41.20 -12.83 11.23
CA THR A 419 -42.32 -13.61 11.79
C THR A 419 -42.53 -13.31 13.27
N ASP A 420 -43.37 -14.05 13.95
CA ASP A 420 -43.49 -13.98 15.40
C ASP A 420 -42.11 -14.20 16.07
N PRO A 421 -41.76 -13.36 17.03
CA PRO A 421 -40.39 -13.42 17.63
C PRO A 421 -40.09 -14.76 18.28
N THR A 422 -41.07 -15.37 18.93
CA THR A 422 -40.92 -16.68 19.63
C THR A 422 -40.70 -17.81 18.61
N GLU A 423 -41.51 -17.82 17.54
CA GLU A 423 -41.41 -18.82 16.46
C GLU A 423 -40.10 -18.60 15.68
N GLY A 424 -39.77 -17.36 15.37
CA GLY A 424 -38.53 -16.98 14.69
C GLY A 424 -37.29 -17.41 15.44
N ALA A 425 -37.23 -17.15 16.76
CA ALA A 425 -36.13 -17.58 17.60
C ALA A 425 -35.99 -19.10 17.68
N ALA A 426 -37.12 -19.83 17.85
CA ALA A 426 -37.13 -21.30 17.90
C ALA A 426 -36.66 -21.95 16.58
N LEU A 427 -37.10 -21.41 15.43
CA LEU A 427 -36.60 -21.83 14.11
C LEU A 427 -35.12 -21.54 13.93
N ALA A 428 -34.68 -20.35 14.30
CA ALA A 428 -33.27 -19.96 14.19
C ALA A 428 -32.37 -20.88 15.02
N ILE A 429 -32.71 -21.15 16.28
CA ILE A 429 -31.99 -22.12 17.13
C ILE A 429 -31.92 -23.50 16.48
N SER A 430 -33.07 -23.99 15.96
CA SER A 430 -33.12 -25.32 15.35
C SER A 430 -32.24 -25.41 14.08
N ILE A 431 -32.23 -24.36 13.26
CA ILE A 431 -31.39 -24.29 12.04
C ILE A 431 -29.92 -24.24 12.44
N LEU A 432 -29.56 -23.40 13.41
CA LEU A 432 -28.15 -23.26 13.86
C LEU A 432 -27.66 -24.56 14.54
N SER A 433 -28.51 -25.22 15.36
CA SER A 433 -28.19 -26.52 15.97
C SER A 433 -27.90 -27.57 14.91
N PHE A 434 -28.75 -27.65 13.86
CA PHE A 434 -28.52 -28.59 12.76
C PHE A 434 -27.20 -28.35 12.06
N LEU A 435 -26.85 -27.10 11.77
CA LEU A 435 -25.56 -26.77 11.10
C LEU A 435 -24.37 -27.06 12.00
N HIS A 436 -24.49 -26.77 13.29
CA HIS A 436 -23.48 -27.07 14.29
C HIS A 436 -23.25 -28.58 14.44
N GLU A 437 -24.30 -29.39 14.56
CA GLU A 437 -24.21 -30.87 14.61
C GLU A 437 -23.53 -31.45 13.37
N GLN A 438 -23.67 -30.81 12.20
CA GLN A 438 -22.97 -31.21 10.97
C GLN A 438 -21.53 -30.64 10.88
N GLY A 439 -21.07 -29.84 11.86
CA GLY A 439 -19.74 -29.24 11.87
C GLY A 439 -19.53 -28.17 10.78
N ILE A 440 -20.60 -27.53 10.30
CA ILE A 440 -20.57 -26.53 9.22
C ILE A 440 -20.20 -25.16 9.81
N ARG A 441 -19.20 -24.53 9.26
CA ARG A 441 -18.76 -23.20 9.70
C ARG A 441 -19.84 -22.16 9.43
N THR A 442 -20.39 -21.60 10.52
CA THR A 442 -21.57 -20.74 10.44
C THR A 442 -21.36 -19.44 11.21
N MET A 443 -21.77 -18.33 10.63
CA MET A 443 -21.85 -17.03 11.31
C MET A 443 -23.24 -16.47 11.11
N ALA A 444 -23.94 -16.13 12.20
CA ALA A 444 -25.31 -15.61 12.15
C ALA A 444 -25.43 -14.32 12.95
N THR A 445 -26.19 -13.35 12.43
CA THR A 445 -26.59 -12.18 13.23
C THR A 445 -28.01 -12.32 13.70
N THR A 446 -28.32 -11.75 14.84
CA THR A 446 -29.65 -11.81 15.44
C THR A 446 -29.91 -10.67 16.42
N HIS A 447 -31.21 -10.44 16.68
CA HIS A 447 -31.70 -9.58 17.76
C HIS A 447 -32.35 -10.39 18.91
N TYR A 448 -32.52 -11.71 18.75
CA TYR A 448 -33.20 -12.54 19.74
C TYR A 448 -32.29 -12.85 20.94
N SER A 449 -32.83 -12.63 22.14
CA SER A 449 -32.13 -12.93 23.40
C SER A 449 -31.95 -14.43 23.60
N GLU A 450 -32.89 -15.26 23.10
CA GLU A 450 -32.85 -16.71 23.15
C GLU A 450 -31.59 -17.29 22.45
N LEU A 451 -31.16 -16.67 21.33
CA LEU A 451 -29.96 -17.12 20.64
C LEU A 451 -28.68 -16.78 21.41
N LYS A 452 -28.70 -15.72 22.24
CA LYS A 452 -27.59 -15.42 23.16
C LYS A 452 -27.45 -16.52 24.22
N VAL A 453 -28.60 -16.96 24.76
CA VAL A 453 -28.66 -18.06 25.74
C VAL A 453 -28.17 -19.36 25.11
N TYR A 454 -28.64 -19.65 23.91
CA TYR A 454 -28.24 -20.83 23.15
C TYR A 454 -26.71 -20.88 22.98
N ALA A 455 -26.12 -19.76 22.58
CA ALA A 455 -24.66 -19.70 22.41
C ALA A 455 -23.86 -19.72 23.72
N LEU A 456 -24.46 -19.36 24.85
CA LEU A 456 -23.84 -19.51 26.18
C LEU A 456 -23.93 -20.93 26.75
N SER A 457 -24.94 -21.69 26.33
CA SER A 457 -25.24 -23.02 26.87
C SER A 457 -24.79 -24.19 25.98
N THR A 458 -24.30 -23.89 24.77
CA THR A 458 -23.91 -24.91 23.80
C THR A 458 -22.42 -24.85 23.54
N ASP A 459 -21.73 -25.97 23.78
CA ASP A 459 -20.30 -26.10 23.51
C ASP A 459 -20.03 -25.99 22.01
N GLY A 460 -18.97 -25.27 21.59
CA GLY A 460 -18.66 -25.04 20.16
C GLY A 460 -19.48 -23.95 19.50
N VAL A 461 -20.37 -23.27 20.23
CA VAL A 461 -21.10 -22.07 19.79
C VAL A 461 -20.64 -20.86 20.62
N GLU A 462 -20.28 -19.77 19.97
CA GLU A 462 -19.77 -18.58 20.68
C GLU A 462 -20.61 -17.34 20.38
N ASN A 463 -20.75 -16.46 21.38
CA ASN A 463 -21.35 -15.15 21.22
C ASN A 463 -20.33 -14.12 20.74
N ALA A 464 -20.81 -13.15 19.94
CA ALA A 464 -20.10 -11.92 19.67
C ALA A 464 -21.03 -10.73 19.73
N CYS A 465 -20.49 -9.55 20.03
CA CYS A 465 -21.25 -8.32 19.94
C CYS A 465 -20.50 -7.24 19.15
N CYS A 466 -21.28 -6.42 18.47
CA CYS A 466 -20.80 -5.16 17.92
C CYS A 466 -20.86 -4.09 19.01
N GLU A 467 -19.70 -3.57 19.43
CA GLU A 467 -19.60 -2.58 20.49
C GLU A 467 -20.33 -1.29 20.13
N PHE A 468 -21.11 -0.77 21.07
CA PHE A 468 -21.84 0.48 20.93
C PHE A 468 -21.52 1.42 22.09
N ASN A 469 -21.12 2.64 21.79
CA ASN A 469 -20.82 3.65 22.79
C ASN A 469 -22.13 4.37 23.20
N VAL A 470 -22.63 4.05 24.37
CA VAL A 470 -23.86 4.63 24.92
C VAL A 470 -23.70 6.12 25.28
N GLU A 471 -22.50 6.59 25.58
CA GLU A 471 -22.26 7.99 25.90
C GLU A 471 -22.36 8.90 24.69
N THR A 472 -21.82 8.47 23.56
CA THR A 472 -21.81 9.23 22.29
C THR A 472 -22.97 8.89 21.36
N LEU A 473 -23.77 7.86 21.69
CA LEU A 473 -24.80 7.26 20.82
C LEU A 473 -24.27 6.87 19.44
N ARG A 474 -23.01 6.44 19.37
CA ARG A 474 -22.35 6.05 18.11
C ARG A 474 -21.84 4.62 18.19
N PRO A 475 -21.97 3.83 17.12
CA PRO A 475 -21.30 2.55 17.03
C PRO A 475 -19.79 2.75 16.96
N THR A 476 -19.04 1.91 17.66
CA THR A 476 -17.58 1.84 17.52
C THR A 476 -17.16 0.94 16.37
N TYR A 477 -18.08 0.09 15.88
CA TYR A 477 -17.89 -0.93 14.86
C TYR A 477 -16.88 -2.02 15.23
N ARG A 478 -16.46 -2.10 16.49
CA ARG A 478 -15.58 -3.17 16.98
C ARG A 478 -16.40 -4.43 17.24
N LEU A 479 -15.88 -5.58 16.82
CA LEU A 479 -16.48 -6.88 17.12
C LEU A 479 -15.75 -7.48 18.34
N LEU A 480 -16.51 -7.83 19.36
CA LEU A 480 -16.03 -8.45 20.59
C LEU A 480 -16.54 -9.88 20.62
N ILE A 481 -15.66 -10.87 20.46
CA ILE A 481 -15.98 -12.30 20.51
C ILE A 481 -15.97 -12.77 21.97
N GLY A 482 -16.89 -13.63 22.32
CA GLY A 482 -17.06 -14.15 23.67
C GLY A 482 -17.94 -13.28 24.55
N VAL A 483 -18.51 -12.20 24.02
CA VAL A 483 -19.36 -11.26 24.73
C VAL A 483 -20.75 -11.23 24.09
N PRO A 484 -21.81 -11.59 24.80
CA PRO A 484 -23.18 -11.41 24.31
C PRO A 484 -23.53 -9.92 24.28
N GLY A 485 -24.17 -9.46 23.18
CA GLY A 485 -24.55 -8.07 23.02
C GLY A 485 -25.68 -7.65 23.93
N LYS A 486 -25.58 -6.42 24.45
CA LYS A 486 -26.57 -5.81 25.33
C LYS A 486 -27.62 -5.06 24.53
N SER A 487 -28.87 -5.10 25.00
CA SER A 487 -29.92 -4.23 24.52
C SER A 487 -29.78 -2.84 25.13
N ASN A 488 -29.53 -1.83 24.32
CA ASN A 488 -29.35 -0.44 24.76
C ASN A 488 -30.58 0.45 24.41
N ALA A 489 -31.71 -0.12 24.09
CA ALA A 489 -32.89 0.61 23.62
C ALA A 489 -33.33 1.69 24.60
N PHE A 490 -33.43 1.41 25.89
CA PHE A 490 -33.83 2.37 26.91
C PHE A 490 -32.80 3.50 27.10
N ALA A 491 -31.53 3.18 27.16
CA ALA A 491 -30.47 4.16 27.29
C ALA A 491 -30.39 5.09 26.06
N ILE A 492 -30.58 4.54 24.87
CA ILE A 492 -30.66 5.31 23.61
C ILE A 492 -31.89 6.19 23.62
N SER A 493 -33.05 5.67 23.97
CA SER A 493 -34.31 6.43 23.99
C SER A 493 -34.29 7.58 24.99
N SER A 494 -33.76 7.38 26.20
CA SER A 494 -33.57 8.44 27.20
C SER A 494 -32.69 9.56 26.65
N LYS A 495 -31.54 9.23 26.05
CA LYS A 495 -30.64 10.24 25.48
C LYS A 495 -31.18 10.95 24.25
N LEU A 496 -32.08 10.31 23.51
CA LEU A 496 -32.82 10.96 22.40
C LEU A 496 -33.98 11.85 22.88
N GLY A 497 -34.24 11.89 24.20
CA GLY A 497 -35.21 12.77 24.80
C GLY A 497 -36.59 12.16 25.02
N LEU A 498 -36.69 10.80 24.96
CA LEU A 498 -37.94 10.17 25.42
C LEU A 498 -38.10 10.38 26.93
N PRO A 499 -39.27 10.90 27.40
CA PRO A 499 -39.49 11.16 28.82
C PRO A 499 -39.29 9.92 29.70
N ASP A 500 -38.61 10.07 30.84
CA ASP A 500 -38.22 8.96 31.74
C ASP A 500 -39.44 8.17 32.21
N PHE A 501 -40.60 8.82 32.44
CA PHE A 501 -41.80 8.14 32.87
C PHE A 501 -42.36 7.12 31.83
N ILE A 502 -42.06 7.36 30.51
CA ILE A 502 -42.44 6.41 29.43
C ILE A 502 -41.45 5.21 29.50
N ILE A 503 -40.18 5.49 29.73
CA ILE A 503 -39.16 4.46 29.84
C ILE A 503 -39.40 3.56 31.07
N GLU A 504 -39.74 4.16 32.20
CA GLU A 504 -40.10 3.40 33.42
C GLU A 504 -41.33 2.50 33.20
N ARG A 505 -42.40 3.06 32.60
CA ARG A 505 -43.55 2.23 32.19
C ARG A 505 -43.22 1.12 31.24
N ALA A 506 -42.29 1.34 30.30
CA ALA A 506 -41.85 0.31 29.38
C ALA A 506 -41.05 -0.79 30.10
N LYS A 507 -40.21 -0.43 31.07
CA LYS A 507 -39.49 -1.40 31.91
C LYS A 507 -40.47 -2.26 32.72
N ASP A 508 -41.51 -1.68 33.32
CA ASP A 508 -42.54 -2.41 34.06
C ASP A 508 -43.30 -3.46 33.23
N GLN A 509 -43.27 -3.34 31.88
CA GLN A 509 -43.88 -4.34 31.00
C GLN A 509 -42.95 -5.53 30.69
N ILE A 510 -41.65 -5.44 31.03
CA ILE A 510 -40.71 -6.52 30.86
C ILE A 510 -40.83 -7.49 32.06
N SER A 511 -40.80 -8.80 31.81
CA SER A 511 -40.93 -9.78 32.88
C SER A 511 -39.69 -9.72 33.83
N GLN A 512 -39.89 -9.93 35.15
CA GLN A 512 -38.81 -9.98 36.12
C GLN A 512 -37.74 -11.04 35.80
N LYS A 513 -38.04 -12.08 35.04
CA LYS A 513 -37.06 -13.08 34.58
C LYS A 513 -36.15 -12.54 33.54
N ASP A 514 -36.67 -11.73 32.61
CA ASP A 514 -35.91 -11.12 31.54
C ASP A 514 -34.99 -10.03 32.09
N GLU A 515 -35.44 -9.27 33.11
CA GLU A 515 -34.65 -8.21 33.76
C GLU A 515 -33.45 -8.79 34.55
N SER A 516 -33.63 -9.86 35.33
CA SER A 516 -32.54 -10.51 36.06
C SER A 516 -31.51 -11.16 35.13
N PHE A 517 -31.94 -11.66 33.97
CA PHE A 517 -31.05 -12.24 32.99
C PHE A 517 -30.25 -11.15 32.26
N GLU A 518 -30.85 -10.03 31.91
CA GLU A 518 -30.16 -8.87 31.30
C GLU A 518 -29.12 -8.26 32.24
N ASP A 519 -29.37 -8.28 33.56
CA ASP A 519 -28.39 -7.81 34.59
C ASP A 519 -27.19 -8.75 34.69
N VAL A 520 -27.38 -10.06 34.65
CA VAL A 520 -26.30 -11.06 34.62
C VAL A 520 -25.49 -10.93 33.31
N LEU A 521 -26.14 -10.78 32.16
CA LEU A 521 -25.49 -10.53 30.89
C LEU A 521 -24.67 -9.23 30.95
N THR A 522 -25.19 -8.18 31.58
CA THR A 522 -24.51 -6.91 31.76
C THR A 522 -23.21 -7.07 32.57
N SER A 523 -23.24 -7.82 33.66
CA SER A 523 -22.08 -8.09 34.52
C SER A 523 -21.02 -8.91 33.76
N LEU A 524 -21.44 -9.92 33.02
CA LEU A 524 -20.57 -10.74 32.15
C LEU A 524 -19.94 -9.93 31.05
N GLU A 525 -20.73 -9.08 30.36
CA GLU A 525 -20.22 -8.19 29.30
C GLU A 525 -19.14 -7.24 29.82
N ASN A 526 -19.42 -6.54 30.94
CA ASN A 526 -18.45 -5.63 31.54
C ASN A 526 -17.14 -6.34 31.91
N SER A 527 -17.22 -7.54 32.49
CA SER A 527 -16.04 -8.32 32.84
C SER A 527 -15.25 -8.78 31.64
N ARG A 528 -15.93 -9.26 30.58
CA ARG A 528 -15.28 -9.70 29.34
C ARG A 528 -14.73 -8.54 28.49
N VAL A 529 -15.40 -7.39 28.43
CA VAL A 529 -14.87 -6.17 27.78
C VAL A 529 -13.53 -5.76 28.42
N ILE A 530 -13.42 -5.85 29.74
CA ILE A 530 -12.15 -5.58 30.43
C ILE A 530 -11.09 -6.59 30.04
N ILE A 531 -11.42 -7.89 30.06
CA ILE A 531 -10.51 -8.97 29.69
C ILE A 531 -10.05 -8.85 28.23
N GLU A 532 -10.96 -8.53 27.31
CA GLU A 532 -10.60 -8.39 25.88
C GLU A 532 -9.73 -7.15 25.62
N ASN A 533 -9.98 -6.05 26.31
CA ASN A 533 -9.12 -4.88 26.25
C ASN A 533 -7.70 -5.17 26.79
N GLU A 534 -7.61 -5.86 27.93
CA GLU A 534 -6.33 -6.29 28.50
C GLU A 534 -5.59 -7.28 27.57
N ARG A 535 -6.33 -8.19 26.93
CA ARG A 535 -5.79 -9.12 25.93
C ARG A 535 -5.23 -8.40 24.71
N GLN A 536 -5.95 -7.41 24.17
CA GLN A 536 -5.49 -6.62 23.03
C GLN A 536 -4.25 -5.78 23.38
N GLU A 537 -4.19 -5.23 24.60
CA GLU A 537 -2.98 -4.54 25.08
C GLU A 537 -1.80 -5.52 25.21
N ALA A 538 -2.03 -6.70 25.76
CA ALA A 538 -1.01 -7.73 25.88
C ALA A 538 -0.46 -8.17 24.49
N GLU A 539 -1.33 -8.35 23.49
CA GLU A 539 -0.91 -8.69 22.13
C GLU A 539 -0.13 -7.55 21.44
N ARG A 540 -0.52 -6.29 21.69
CA ARG A 540 0.26 -5.12 21.24
C ARG A 540 1.66 -5.09 21.86
N TYR A 541 1.76 -5.31 23.18
CA TYR A 541 3.05 -5.39 23.86
C TYR A 541 3.90 -6.54 23.34
N LYS A 542 3.29 -7.70 23.08
CA LYS A 542 4.00 -8.87 22.53
C LYS A 542 4.58 -8.57 21.13
N THR A 543 3.82 -7.88 20.29
CA THR A 543 4.29 -7.45 18.96
C THR A 543 5.42 -6.43 19.06
N GLN A 544 5.32 -5.47 19.99
CA GLN A 544 6.39 -4.50 20.26
C GLN A 544 7.64 -5.16 20.80
N ILE A 545 7.49 -6.13 21.72
CA ILE A 545 8.63 -6.90 22.26
C ILE A 545 9.31 -7.69 21.14
N ALA A 546 8.54 -8.32 20.24
CA ALA A 546 9.10 -9.05 19.12
C ALA A 546 9.91 -8.15 18.18
N SER A 547 9.38 -6.96 17.85
CA SER A 547 10.09 -5.99 16.99
C SER A 547 11.35 -5.43 17.67
N LEU A 548 11.28 -5.09 18.94
CA LEU A 548 12.42 -4.63 19.73
C LEU A 548 13.50 -5.71 19.87
N LYS A 549 13.11 -6.98 20.01
CA LYS A 549 14.04 -8.10 20.05
C LYS A 549 14.80 -8.23 18.72
N GLN A 550 14.09 -8.15 17.62
CA GLN A 550 14.69 -8.21 16.27
C GLN A 550 15.66 -7.03 16.02
N GLU A 551 15.28 -5.83 16.48
CA GLU A 551 16.15 -4.66 16.39
C GLU A 551 17.42 -4.82 17.26
N LEU A 552 17.28 -5.39 18.46
CA LEU A 552 18.40 -5.69 19.36
C LEU A 552 19.35 -6.73 18.74
N GLU A 553 18.83 -7.82 18.19
CA GLU A 553 19.61 -8.83 17.50
C GLU A 553 20.40 -8.24 16.32
N SER A 554 19.75 -7.42 15.50
CA SER A 554 20.44 -6.76 14.36
C SER A 554 21.51 -5.75 14.82
N LYS A 555 21.31 -5.06 15.95
CA LYS A 555 22.32 -4.17 16.52
C LYS A 555 23.49 -4.94 17.11
N GLN A 556 23.22 -6.10 17.71
CA GLN A 556 24.24 -6.97 18.27
C GLN A 556 25.14 -7.57 17.18
N GLU A 557 24.56 -8.05 16.09
CA GLU A 557 25.30 -8.53 14.91
C GLU A 557 26.24 -7.42 14.36
N LYS A 558 25.72 -6.21 14.18
CA LYS A 558 26.54 -5.07 13.72
C LYS A 558 27.68 -4.70 14.68
N LEU A 559 27.46 -4.86 15.99
CA LEU A 559 28.49 -4.65 17.00
C LEU A 559 29.55 -5.74 16.95
N ASP A 560 29.17 -6.99 16.77
CA ASP A 560 30.08 -8.13 16.68
C ASP A 560 30.92 -8.05 15.39
N GLU A 561 30.33 -7.70 14.25
CA GLU A 561 31.05 -7.43 13.00
C GLU A 561 32.06 -6.29 13.15
N ARG A 562 31.65 -5.20 13.84
CA ARG A 562 32.55 -4.07 14.09
C ARG A 562 33.71 -4.44 15.02
N LYS A 563 33.44 -5.26 16.03
CA LYS A 563 34.45 -5.80 16.95
C LYS A 563 35.43 -6.70 16.23
N GLU A 564 34.96 -7.61 15.38
CA GLU A 564 35.83 -8.47 14.57
C GLU A 564 36.71 -7.67 13.61
N ARG A 565 36.14 -6.63 12.99
CA ARG A 565 36.95 -5.75 12.12
C ARG A 565 38.05 -5.05 12.86
N ILE A 566 37.74 -4.46 14.04
CA ILE A 566 38.74 -3.77 14.88
C ILE A 566 39.80 -4.75 15.34
N LEU A 567 39.44 -5.99 15.73
CA LEU A 567 40.39 -7.02 16.11
C LEU A 567 41.31 -7.44 14.95
N ARG A 568 40.73 -7.52 13.74
CA ARG A 568 41.49 -7.84 12.52
C ARG A 568 42.50 -6.76 12.16
N GLU A 569 42.05 -5.50 12.19
CA GLU A 569 42.89 -4.31 11.96
C GLU A 569 44.04 -4.23 13.00
N ALA A 570 43.72 -4.45 14.29
CA ALA A 570 44.74 -4.47 15.36
C ALA A 570 45.73 -5.62 15.22
N ASN A 571 45.30 -6.80 14.81
CA ASN A 571 46.20 -7.93 14.55
C ASN A 571 47.08 -7.70 13.34
N GLU A 572 46.60 -7.05 12.28
CA GLU A 572 47.40 -6.69 11.12
C GLU A 572 48.48 -5.63 11.49
N GLU A 573 48.08 -4.66 12.32
CA GLU A 573 48.99 -3.61 12.79
C GLU A 573 50.06 -4.21 13.71
N ALA A 574 49.71 -5.10 14.63
CA ALA A 574 50.63 -5.85 15.46
C ALA A 574 51.62 -6.70 14.63
N ARG A 575 51.14 -7.36 13.56
CA ARG A 575 51.98 -8.11 12.63
C ARG A 575 53.01 -7.20 11.90
N LYS A 576 52.56 -6.02 11.46
CA LYS A 576 53.48 -5.04 10.85
C LYS A 576 54.58 -4.58 11.81
N ILE A 577 54.18 -4.25 13.06
CA ILE A 577 55.13 -3.84 14.09
C ILE A 577 56.17 -4.95 14.38
N LEU A 578 55.73 -6.20 14.47
CA LEU A 578 56.62 -7.36 14.69
C LEU A 578 57.52 -7.63 13.49
N ALA A 579 57.02 -7.47 12.25
CA ALA A 579 57.81 -7.60 11.04
C ALA A 579 58.89 -6.50 10.97
N ASP A 580 58.55 -5.24 11.25
CA ASP A 580 59.47 -4.10 11.30
C ASP A 580 60.54 -4.27 12.40
N ALA A 581 60.13 -4.80 13.57
CA ALA A 581 61.06 -5.09 14.66
C ALA A 581 62.06 -6.22 14.32
N LYS A 582 61.55 -7.28 13.62
CA LYS A 582 62.40 -8.38 13.14
C LYS A 582 63.39 -7.91 12.06
N GLU A 583 62.94 -7.12 11.09
CA GLU A 583 63.79 -6.57 10.05
C GLU A 583 64.91 -5.69 10.66
N TYR A 584 64.58 -4.88 11.66
CA TYR A 584 65.51 -4.07 12.38
C TYR A 584 66.52 -4.91 13.17
N ALA A 585 66.09 -5.97 13.85
CA ALA A 585 66.94 -6.89 14.55
C ALA A 585 67.94 -7.59 13.58
N ASP A 586 67.46 -8.04 12.42
CA ASP A 586 68.27 -8.66 11.38
C ASP A 586 69.28 -7.66 10.78
N GLN A 587 68.92 -6.41 10.59
CA GLN A 587 69.84 -5.34 10.14
C GLN A 587 70.90 -5.06 11.19
N THR A 588 70.46 -4.98 12.45
CA THR A 588 71.39 -4.75 13.59
C THR A 588 72.39 -5.91 13.75
N MET A 589 71.92 -7.17 13.61
CA MET A 589 72.76 -8.37 13.61
C MET A 589 73.80 -8.35 12.46
N LYS A 590 73.34 -8.01 11.24
CA LYS A 590 74.28 -7.82 10.08
C LYS A 590 75.28 -6.77 10.31
N MET A 591 74.94 -5.61 10.93
CA MET A 591 75.92 -4.57 11.31
C MET A 591 76.85 -5.08 12.38
N PHE A 592 76.39 -5.80 13.42
CA PHE A 592 77.23 -6.41 14.43
C PHE A 592 78.31 -7.38 13.84
N HIS A 593 77.85 -8.22 12.90
CA HIS A 593 78.80 -9.17 12.20
C HIS A 593 79.77 -8.42 11.29
N LYS A 594 79.46 -7.23 10.81
CA LYS A 594 80.37 -6.39 10.04
C LYS A 594 81.43 -5.69 10.93
N PHE A 595 81.02 -5.29 12.14
CA PHE A 595 81.88 -4.62 13.13
C PHE A 595 82.82 -5.62 13.83
N GLN A 596 82.56 -6.91 13.80
CA GLN A 596 83.53 -7.93 14.33
C GLN A 596 84.77 -8.15 13.47
N LYS A 597 84.80 -7.52 12.27
CA LYS A 597 85.99 -7.58 11.37
C LYS A 597 86.91 -6.39 11.32
N ASP A 598 86.43 -5.20 11.83
CA ASP A 598 87.25 -3.98 11.87
C ASP A 598 87.05 -3.26 13.20
N HIS A 599 88.10 -2.63 13.74
CA HIS A 599 88.25 -1.96 15.05
C HIS A 599 86.94 -1.27 15.57
N VAL A 600 86.64 -1.55 16.83
CA VAL A 600 85.46 -1.07 17.55
C VAL A 600 85.37 0.47 17.63
N ASP A 601 84.43 1.07 16.89
CA ASP A 601 84.04 2.49 17.06
C ASP A 601 82.89 2.60 18.04
N THR A 602 83.18 2.88 19.32
CA THR A 602 82.21 3.02 20.41
C THR A 602 81.14 4.07 20.16
N ALA A 603 81.45 5.12 19.34
CA ALA A 603 80.51 6.17 18.99
C ALA A 603 79.37 5.71 18.04
N ALA A 604 79.68 4.74 17.18
CA ALA A 604 78.66 4.15 16.27
C ALA A 604 77.63 3.26 17.02
N ILE A 605 78.04 2.53 18.04
CA ILE A 605 77.24 1.70 18.91
C ILE A 605 76.25 2.55 19.74
N GLU A 606 76.79 3.67 20.29
CA GLU A 606 75.96 4.61 21.10
C GLU A 606 74.93 5.34 20.26
N LYS A 607 75.22 5.66 19.02
CA LYS A 607 74.30 6.28 18.06
C LYS A 607 73.15 5.31 17.68
N GLU A 608 73.49 4.04 17.53
CA GLU A 608 72.48 3.04 17.20
C GLU A 608 71.55 2.66 18.39
N ARG A 609 72.15 2.67 19.60
CA ARG A 609 71.38 2.55 20.85
C ARG A 609 70.41 3.73 21.06
N GLN A 610 70.77 4.90 20.67
CA GLN A 610 69.93 6.08 20.74
C GLN A 610 68.85 6.09 19.67
N ASN A 611 69.11 5.54 18.48
CA ASN A 611 68.16 5.35 17.44
C ASN A 611 67.09 4.29 17.83
N LEU A 612 67.48 3.18 18.45
CA LEU A 612 66.59 2.17 19.01
C LEU A 612 65.66 2.78 20.07
N ARG A 613 66.20 3.56 20.99
CA ARG A 613 65.46 4.22 22.06
C ARG A 613 64.45 5.22 21.51
N ASN A 614 64.81 5.95 20.45
CA ASN A 614 63.92 6.90 19.78
C ASN A 614 62.78 6.18 19.02
N ARG A 615 63.03 5.01 18.41
CA ARG A 615 62.00 4.18 17.74
C ARG A 615 61.06 3.52 18.76
N MET A 616 61.59 3.00 19.88
CA MET A 616 60.80 2.47 20.99
C MET A 616 59.88 3.55 21.57
N ASN A 617 60.38 4.75 21.84
CA ASN A 617 59.59 5.88 22.33
C ASN A 617 58.53 6.36 21.31
N LYS A 618 58.77 6.16 20.00
CA LYS A 618 57.81 6.49 18.94
C LYS A 618 56.70 5.42 18.83
N ALA A 619 57.07 4.15 19.03
CA ALA A 619 56.09 3.04 19.12
C ALA A 619 55.24 3.13 20.40
N GLU A 620 55.84 3.45 21.53
CA GLU A 620 55.13 3.67 22.80
C GLU A 620 54.17 4.87 22.74
N LYS A 621 54.55 5.96 22.07
CA LYS A 621 53.64 7.10 21.83
C LYS A 621 52.49 6.78 20.88
N GLY A 622 52.66 5.84 19.95
CA GLY A 622 51.61 5.30 19.09
C GLY A 622 50.65 4.33 19.82
N MET A 623 51.12 3.62 20.86
CA MET A 623 50.33 2.68 21.67
C MET A 623 49.61 3.34 22.82
N SER A 624 49.88 4.58 23.21
CA SER A 624 49.12 5.27 24.24
C SER A 624 47.76 5.71 23.65
N MET A 625 46.76 4.84 23.70
CA MET A 625 45.38 5.28 23.64
C MET A 625 45.19 6.35 24.70
N ASN A 626 44.78 7.54 24.26
CA ASN A 626 44.30 8.61 25.13
C ASN A 626 43.04 8.15 25.90
N THR A 627 43.21 7.36 26.92
CA THR A 627 42.25 7.28 28.01
C THR A 627 42.47 8.55 28.84
N THR A 628 41.96 9.66 28.36
CA THR A 628 41.75 10.84 29.20
C THR A 628 40.69 10.50 30.21
N VAL A 629 41.07 9.95 31.34
CA VAL A 629 40.25 9.99 32.55
C VAL A 629 40.06 11.47 32.87
N LYS A 630 38.84 11.96 32.63
CA LYS A 630 38.46 13.33 33.02
C LYS A 630 38.61 13.41 34.53
N LYS A 631 39.53 14.22 35.04
CA LYS A 631 39.56 14.54 36.45
C LYS A 631 38.31 15.32 36.81
N PRO A 632 37.68 15.04 37.97
CA PRO A 632 36.48 15.74 38.42
C PRO A 632 36.76 17.25 38.51
N LYS A 633 35.86 18.06 38.02
CA LYS A 633 35.93 19.53 38.06
C LYS A 633 35.87 20.09 39.50
N LYS A 634 35.45 19.31 40.46
CA LYS A 634 35.33 19.68 41.84
C LYS A 634 35.52 18.41 42.72
N GLU A 635 36.43 18.39 43.65
CA GLU A 635 36.58 17.30 44.62
C GLU A 635 35.35 17.28 45.55
N LEU A 636 34.55 16.21 45.46
CA LEU A 636 33.36 15.99 46.27
C LEU A 636 33.80 15.56 47.71
N LYS A 637 33.25 16.20 48.72
CA LYS A 637 33.44 15.81 50.14
C LYS A 637 32.29 14.88 50.55
N PRO A 638 32.51 13.98 51.51
CA PRO A 638 31.48 13.08 52.00
C PRO A 638 30.15 13.75 52.48
N LYS A 639 30.22 15.05 52.79
CA LYS A 639 29.07 15.88 53.22
C LYS A 639 28.26 16.45 52.03
N ASP A 640 28.82 16.40 50.83
CA ASP A 640 28.17 16.96 49.62
C ASP A 640 27.33 15.94 48.85
N LEU A 641 27.25 14.69 49.35
CA LEU A 641 26.50 13.60 48.76
C LEU A 641 25.37 13.14 49.67
N SER A 642 24.14 13.16 49.15
CA SER A 642 22.93 12.65 49.77
C SER A 642 22.45 11.34 49.13
N LEU A 643 21.73 10.51 49.87
CA LEU A 643 21.07 9.33 49.32
C LEU A 643 20.04 9.76 48.26
N GLY A 644 20.16 9.26 47.03
CA GLY A 644 19.29 9.60 45.89
C GLY A 644 19.91 10.60 44.93
N ASP A 645 21.09 11.16 45.19
CA ASP A 645 21.75 12.08 44.25
C ASP A 645 22.17 11.36 42.97
N THR A 646 21.99 12.04 41.83
CA THR A 646 22.42 11.52 40.56
C THR A 646 23.89 11.88 40.33
N VAL A 647 24.74 10.87 40.15
CA VAL A 647 26.18 11.00 39.98
C VAL A 647 26.62 10.31 38.67
N GLN A 648 27.63 10.85 38.04
CA GLN A 648 28.35 10.20 36.94
C GLN A 648 29.61 9.51 37.47
N VAL A 649 29.74 8.20 37.23
CA VAL A 649 30.94 7.45 37.53
C VAL A 649 31.95 7.67 36.41
N LEU A 650 33.04 8.36 36.68
CA LEU A 650 34.02 8.83 35.68
C LEU A 650 34.77 7.68 35.03
N SER A 651 35.15 6.64 35.79
CA SER A 651 35.87 5.45 35.29
C SER A 651 35.01 4.61 34.32
N MET A 652 33.68 4.61 34.49
CA MET A 652 32.76 3.82 33.69
C MET A 652 31.99 4.69 32.68
N ASN A 653 32.04 5.99 32.78
CA ASN A 653 31.28 6.99 32.04
C ASN A 653 29.77 6.72 32.03
N LEU A 654 29.22 6.20 33.19
CA LEU A 654 27.83 5.85 33.38
C LEU A 654 27.21 6.73 34.47
N LYS A 655 25.93 7.09 34.28
CA LYS A 655 25.14 7.78 35.31
C LYS A 655 24.52 6.78 36.27
N GLY A 656 24.49 7.09 37.55
CA GLY A 656 23.87 6.28 38.58
C GLY A 656 23.35 7.09 39.73
N THR A 657 22.62 6.46 40.64
CA THR A 657 22.05 7.09 41.84
C THR A 657 22.77 6.59 43.07
N VAL A 658 23.15 7.49 43.97
CA VAL A 658 23.79 7.15 45.27
C VAL A 658 22.85 6.34 46.15
N SER A 659 23.24 5.10 46.48
CA SER A 659 22.41 4.18 47.28
C SER A 659 22.96 3.90 48.69
N SER A 660 24.13 4.44 49.08
CA SER A 660 24.65 4.41 50.41
C SER A 660 25.55 5.62 50.71
N HIS A 661 25.68 6.01 51.97
CA HIS A 661 26.68 7.02 52.36
C HIS A 661 28.11 6.46 52.25
N PRO A 662 29.10 7.31 51.99
CA PRO A 662 30.52 6.91 51.92
C PRO A 662 30.99 6.29 53.26
N ASP A 663 31.77 5.20 53.19
CA ASP A 663 32.39 4.58 54.36
C ASP A 663 33.62 5.38 54.82
N SER A 664 34.28 4.97 55.90
CA SER A 664 35.49 5.64 56.48
C SER A 664 36.68 5.67 55.50
N LYS A 665 36.61 4.91 54.38
CA LYS A 665 37.64 4.84 53.35
C LYS A 665 37.20 5.55 52.05
N GLY A 666 36.05 6.26 52.07
CA GLY A 666 35.53 7.00 50.93
C GLY A 666 34.81 6.19 49.85
N PHE A 667 34.47 4.92 50.10
CA PHE A 667 33.71 4.07 49.15
C PHE A 667 32.22 4.13 49.44
N LEU A 668 31.41 4.20 48.37
CA LEU A 668 29.95 4.16 48.45
C LEU A 668 29.36 3.27 47.35
N PHE A 669 28.09 2.91 47.49
CA PHE A 669 27.38 2.15 46.49
C PHE A 669 26.60 3.09 45.57
N VAL A 670 26.75 2.92 44.26
CA VAL A 670 26.01 3.64 43.25
C VAL A 670 25.21 2.63 42.41
N GLN A 671 23.91 2.89 42.27
CA GLN A 671 22.99 2.11 41.45
C GLN A 671 22.97 2.65 40.04
N MET A 672 23.44 1.86 39.10
CA MET A 672 23.47 2.17 37.67
C MET A 672 22.50 1.23 36.91
N GLY A 673 21.26 1.64 36.78
CA GLY A 673 20.19 0.76 36.23
C GLY A 673 19.95 -0.44 37.19
N ILE A 674 20.15 -1.67 36.69
CA ILE A 674 20.00 -2.92 37.47
C ILE A 674 21.28 -3.32 38.23
N ILE A 675 22.41 -2.65 37.96
CA ILE A 675 23.71 -2.99 38.57
C ILE A 675 24.01 -2.04 39.71
N ARG A 676 24.44 -2.60 40.85
CA ARG A 676 24.90 -1.87 42.03
C ARG A 676 26.40 -2.09 42.19
N SER A 677 27.20 -1.01 42.06
CA SER A 677 28.67 -1.08 42.17
C SER A 677 29.20 -0.25 43.32
N LYS A 678 30.30 -0.75 43.93
CA LYS A 678 31.02 -0.02 44.98
C LYS A 678 32.08 0.87 44.30
N VAL A 679 31.96 2.20 44.47
CA VAL A 679 32.80 3.22 43.78
C VAL A 679 33.39 4.16 44.82
N HIS A 680 34.60 4.66 44.57
CA HIS A 680 35.22 5.64 45.46
C HIS A 680 34.72 7.05 45.13
N ILE A 681 34.56 7.93 46.13
CA ILE A 681 34.02 9.29 46.01
C ILE A 681 34.79 10.16 44.99
N SER A 682 36.12 9.93 44.86
CA SER A 682 36.93 10.64 43.90
C SER A 682 36.65 10.29 42.44
N ASP A 683 35.89 9.25 42.16
CA ASP A 683 35.54 8.80 40.82
C ASP A 683 34.09 9.21 40.45
N LEU A 684 33.51 10.12 41.25
CA LEU A 684 32.15 10.61 41.08
C LEU A 684 32.13 12.09 40.74
N GLU A 685 31.22 12.49 39.85
CA GLU A 685 30.85 13.88 39.57
C GLU A 685 29.34 14.05 39.74
N LEU A 686 28.89 15.07 40.47
CA LEU A 686 27.49 15.35 40.70
C LEU A 686 26.87 15.91 39.44
N VAL A 687 25.74 15.37 39.03
CA VAL A 687 24.99 15.84 37.85
C VAL A 687 23.76 16.58 38.33
N ASP A 688 23.72 17.89 38.13
CA ASP A 688 22.54 18.72 38.40
C ASP A 688 21.47 18.45 37.35
N GLU A 689 20.67 17.40 37.57
CA GLU A 689 19.43 17.16 36.85
C GLU A 689 18.26 17.19 37.84
N PRO A 690 17.10 17.76 37.47
CA PRO A 690 15.95 17.80 38.40
C PRO A 690 15.51 16.37 38.80
N VAL A 691 15.47 16.14 40.07
CA VAL A 691 15.19 14.86 40.71
C VAL A 691 13.80 14.35 40.34
N ILE A 692 13.70 13.26 39.60
CA ILE A 692 12.48 12.48 39.45
C ILE A 692 12.46 11.47 40.59
N ASN A 693 11.78 11.81 41.68
CA ASN A 693 11.54 10.89 42.81
C ASN A 693 10.59 9.78 42.35
N THR A 694 11.06 8.54 42.31
CA THR A 694 10.21 7.35 42.31
C THR A 694 9.82 7.01 43.74
N PRO A 695 8.53 7.11 44.12
CA PRO A 695 8.10 6.69 45.44
C PRO A 695 7.94 5.17 45.49
N GLY A 696 8.46 4.58 46.58
CA GLY A 696 8.20 3.21 46.97
C GLY A 696 6.70 2.98 47.19
N LEU A 697 6.25 1.77 46.87
CA LEU A 697 4.87 1.29 47.04
C LEU A 697 4.30 1.56 48.41
N SER A 698 3.25 2.37 48.47
CA SER A 698 2.25 2.30 49.53
C SER A 698 0.85 2.32 48.90
N ARG A 699 0.06 1.34 49.32
CA ARG A 699 -1.31 1.08 48.89
C ARG A 699 -2.25 2.17 49.43
N THR A 700 -2.83 2.99 48.55
CA THR A 700 -4.18 3.55 48.70
C THR A 700 -4.69 4.04 47.36
N GLY A 701 -5.94 3.70 47.01
CA GLY A 701 -6.55 3.73 45.69
C GLY A 701 -6.95 5.10 45.12
N ALA A 702 -6.41 6.24 45.59
CA ALA A 702 -6.80 7.57 45.11
C ALA A 702 -5.75 8.24 44.18
N GLY A 703 -4.56 7.64 44.01
CA GLY A 703 -3.45 8.24 43.26
C GLY A 703 -3.39 7.91 41.74
N LYS A 704 -4.14 6.90 41.28
CA LYS A 704 -4.01 6.40 39.90
C LYS A 704 -4.61 7.31 38.80
N ILE A 705 -5.48 8.24 39.15
CA ILE A 705 -6.14 9.12 38.15
C ILE A 705 -5.30 10.37 37.81
N ARG A 706 -4.37 10.78 38.70
CA ARG A 706 -3.55 11.98 38.48
C ARG A 706 -2.30 11.79 37.62
N MET A 707 -1.78 10.57 37.48
CA MET A 707 -0.51 10.31 36.81
C MET A 707 -0.63 10.05 35.28
N SER A 708 -1.80 9.70 34.75
CA SER A 708 -1.97 9.44 33.30
C SER A 708 -2.21 10.71 32.47
N LYS A 709 -2.55 11.85 33.13
CA LYS A 709 -2.83 13.11 32.43
C LYS A 709 -1.60 14.01 32.23
N SER A 710 -0.53 13.85 33.04
CA SER A 710 0.62 14.77 33.00
C SER A 710 1.64 14.50 31.88
N THR A 711 1.56 13.38 31.17
CA THR A 711 2.56 13.00 30.18
C THR A 711 2.17 13.29 28.72
N ASN A 712 0.95 13.80 28.46
CA ASN A 712 0.45 13.94 27.08
C ASN A 712 -0.26 15.28 26.77
N VAL A 713 -0.05 16.35 27.55
CA VAL A 713 -0.62 17.67 27.23
C VAL A 713 0.29 18.36 26.22
N SER A 714 -0.23 18.60 25.01
CA SER A 714 0.46 19.39 23.97
C SER A 714 0.73 20.83 24.45
N THR A 715 1.88 21.39 24.12
CA THR A 715 2.21 22.79 24.39
C THR A 715 1.50 23.77 23.44
N GLU A 716 0.72 23.24 22.48
CA GLU A 716 -0.03 24.05 21.51
C GLU A 716 -1.44 23.48 21.31
N ILE A 717 -2.43 24.40 21.24
CA ILE A 717 -3.82 24.11 20.87
C ILE A 717 -4.20 24.84 19.60
N ASN A 718 -4.86 24.15 18.66
CA ASN A 718 -5.32 24.73 17.40
C ASN A 718 -6.85 24.91 17.41
N LEU A 719 -7.29 26.17 17.31
CA LEU A 719 -8.70 26.58 17.34
C LEU A 719 -9.20 27.09 15.96
N LEU A 720 -8.42 26.89 14.90
CA LEU A 720 -8.80 27.33 13.55
C LEU A 720 -10.10 26.69 13.07
N GLY A 721 -10.96 27.48 12.49
CA GLY A 721 -12.24 27.02 11.93
C GLY A 721 -13.36 26.76 12.94
N LYS A 722 -13.15 27.05 14.24
CA LYS A 722 -14.16 26.91 15.30
C LYS A 722 -14.93 28.20 15.51
N THR A 723 -16.15 28.08 16.04
CA THR A 723 -16.92 29.24 16.54
C THR A 723 -16.31 29.72 17.87
N VAL A 724 -16.62 30.93 18.28
CA VAL A 724 -16.07 31.51 19.53
C VAL A 724 -16.48 30.69 20.76
N ASP A 725 -17.71 30.18 20.80
CA ASP A 725 -18.21 29.39 21.92
C ASP A 725 -17.56 27.99 22.00
N GLU A 726 -17.40 27.33 20.87
CA GLU A 726 -16.69 26.07 20.79
C GLU A 726 -15.20 26.19 21.17
N ALA A 727 -14.56 27.26 20.70
CA ALA A 727 -13.16 27.52 21.00
C ALA A 727 -12.94 27.82 22.47
N VAL A 728 -13.85 28.57 23.13
CA VAL A 728 -13.77 28.88 24.56
C VAL A 728 -13.99 27.62 25.40
N ALA A 729 -14.95 26.76 25.04
CA ALA A 729 -15.21 25.52 25.76
C ALA A 729 -14.01 24.53 25.72
N GLU A 730 -13.35 24.45 24.57
CA GLU A 730 -12.16 23.59 24.39
C GLU A 730 -10.92 24.18 25.07
N LEU A 731 -10.77 25.50 25.00
CA LEU A 731 -9.70 26.25 25.63
C LEU A 731 -9.76 26.14 27.16
N ASP A 732 -10.98 26.15 27.75
CA ASP A 732 -11.19 25.98 29.20
C ASP A 732 -10.59 24.66 29.67
N LYS A 733 -10.96 23.56 29.05
CA LYS A 733 -10.45 22.24 29.36
C LYS A 733 -8.94 22.12 29.15
N TYR A 734 -8.44 22.70 28.05
CA TYR A 734 -7.01 22.63 27.73
C TYR A 734 -6.14 23.41 28.70
N LEU A 735 -6.56 24.61 29.12
CA LEU A 735 -5.82 25.43 30.07
C LEU A 735 -5.77 24.80 31.47
N ASP A 736 -6.84 24.13 31.90
CA ASP A 736 -6.87 23.37 33.14
C ASP A 736 -5.90 22.18 33.08
N ASP A 737 -5.94 21.41 32.00
CA ASP A 737 -5.04 20.28 31.79
C ASP A 737 -3.56 20.74 31.69
N ALA A 738 -3.30 21.89 31.02
CA ALA A 738 -1.96 22.46 30.89
C ALA A 738 -1.40 23.00 32.22
N TYR A 739 -2.26 23.64 33.03
CA TYR A 739 -1.91 24.12 34.36
C TYR A 739 -1.62 22.95 35.35
N LEU A 740 -2.45 21.91 35.31
CA LEU A 740 -2.25 20.68 36.09
C LEU A 740 -0.98 19.91 35.64
N ALA A 741 -0.58 20.03 34.40
CA ALA A 741 0.66 19.48 33.84
C ALA A 741 1.90 20.34 34.14
N HIS A 742 1.74 21.46 34.87
CA HIS A 742 2.79 22.41 35.23
C HIS A 742 3.58 22.96 34.04
N LEU A 743 2.89 23.18 32.90
CA LEU A 743 3.49 23.85 31.74
C LEU A 743 3.73 25.32 32.10
N LYS A 744 4.88 25.88 31.70
CA LYS A 744 5.23 27.28 31.97
C LYS A 744 4.49 28.21 31.04
N SER A 745 4.34 27.83 29.79
CA SER A 745 3.63 28.57 28.77
C SER A 745 3.01 27.64 27.73
N VAL A 746 1.95 28.10 27.08
CA VAL A 746 1.26 27.38 25.99
C VAL A 746 0.93 28.31 24.84
N ARG A 747 0.77 27.76 23.64
CA ARG A 747 0.46 28.47 22.39
C ARG A 747 -0.98 28.18 22.00
N ILE A 748 -1.73 29.23 21.66
CA ILE A 748 -3.12 29.15 21.19
C ILE A 748 -3.18 29.67 19.78
N VAL A 749 -3.43 28.79 18.81
CA VAL A 749 -3.54 29.15 17.39
C VAL A 749 -5.00 29.43 17.04
N HIS A 750 -5.35 30.71 16.80
CA HIS A 750 -6.72 31.16 16.47
C HIS A 750 -6.83 31.79 15.08
N GLY A 751 -5.71 31.96 14.38
CA GLY A 751 -5.66 32.55 13.03
C GLY A 751 -5.83 34.06 12.99
N LYS A 752 -5.54 34.64 11.82
CA LYS A 752 -5.61 36.10 11.59
C LYS A 752 -7.01 36.57 11.21
N GLY A 753 -7.88 35.80 10.61
CA GLY A 753 -9.25 36.05 10.11
C GLY A 753 -9.89 37.41 10.47
N THR A 754 -11.19 37.44 10.74
CA THR A 754 -11.90 38.66 11.14
C THR A 754 -11.54 39.18 12.54
N GLY A 755 -10.72 38.44 13.29
CA GLY A 755 -10.34 38.76 14.67
C GLY A 755 -11.40 38.47 15.73
N ALA A 756 -12.56 37.93 15.37
CA ALA A 756 -13.61 37.54 16.32
C ALA A 756 -13.14 36.47 17.30
N LEU A 757 -12.48 35.41 16.80
CA LEU A 757 -11.96 34.33 17.61
C LEU A 757 -10.85 34.82 18.56
N ARG A 758 -9.93 35.66 18.07
CA ARG A 758 -8.89 36.28 18.91
C ARG A 758 -9.50 37.11 20.04
N LYS A 759 -10.54 37.94 19.75
CA LYS A 759 -11.22 38.72 20.79
C LYS A 759 -11.89 37.80 21.83
N GLY A 760 -12.54 36.74 21.41
CA GLY A 760 -13.15 35.71 22.28
C GLY A 760 -12.13 35.07 23.22
N VAL A 761 -11.03 34.58 22.65
CA VAL A 761 -9.92 33.97 23.39
C VAL A 761 -9.30 34.95 24.40
N HIS A 762 -8.97 36.17 24.00
CA HIS A 762 -8.40 37.20 24.89
C HIS A 762 -9.38 37.62 26.00
N ASN A 763 -10.67 37.74 25.71
CA ASN A 763 -11.69 38.05 26.74
C ASN A 763 -11.83 36.90 27.75
N TYR A 764 -11.68 35.66 27.29
CA TYR A 764 -11.73 34.51 28.15
C TYR A 764 -10.46 34.42 29.03
N LEU A 765 -9.26 34.56 28.46
CA LEU A 765 -7.98 34.52 29.19
C LEU A 765 -7.88 35.57 30.31
N ARG A 766 -8.44 36.80 30.12
CA ARG A 766 -8.48 37.83 31.17
C ARG A 766 -9.23 37.42 32.43
N ARG A 767 -10.15 36.46 32.32
CA ARG A 767 -10.99 35.99 33.43
C ARG A 767 -10.41 34.79 34.15
N GLN A 768 -9.35 34.18 33.57
CA GLN A 768 -8.77 32.95 34.11
C GLN A 768 -7.82 33.22 35.27
N LYS A 769 -8.06 32.52 36.42
CA LYS A 769 -7.26 32.70 37.62
C LYS A 769 -5.83 32.18 37.52
N HIS A 770 -5.60 31.18 36.68
CA HIS A 770 -4.32 30.47 36.52
C HIS A 770 -3.39 31.12 35.48
N VAL A 771 -3.88 32.07 34.68
CA VAL A 771 -3.09 32.80 33.69
C VAL A 771 -2.37 33.96 34.37
N ALA A 772 -1.07 34.09 34.15
CA ALA A 772 -0.25 35.18 34.62
C ALA A 772 -0.25 36.35 33.66
N ASP A 773 0.03 36.06 32.39
CA ASP A 773 0.05 37.01 31.29
C ASP A 773 -0.23 36.32 29.97
N PHE A 774 -0.62 37.06 28.94
CA PHE A 774 -0.75 36.56 27.59
C PHE A 774 -0.48 37.67 26.56
N HIS A 775 0.24 37.30 25.51
CA HIS A 775 0.60 38.24 24.44
C HIS A 775 0.54 37.54 23.07
N LEU A 776 0.52 38.34 21.98
CA LEU A 776 0.60 37.78 20.63
C LEU A 776 2.02 37.30 20.34
N ALA A 777 2.14 36.26 19.55
CA ALA A 777 3.43 35.73 19.13
C ALA A 777 4.21 36.74 18.27
N GLU A 778 5.54 36.65 18.31
CA GLU A 778 6.44 37.51 17.54
C GLU A 778 6.43 37.16 16.02
N PHE A 779 6.99 38.07 15.23
CA PHE A 779 7.13 37.90 13.78
C PHE A 779 8.00 36.67 13.46
N GLY A 780 7.40 35.68 12.79
CA GLY A 780 8.03 34.37 12.50
C GLY A 780 7.50 33.21 13.35
N GLU A 781 6.81 33.45 14.48
CA GLU A 781 6.21 32.43 15.35
C GLU A 781 4.68 32.29 15.23
N GLY A 782 4.08 32.86 14.20
CA GLY A 782 2.65 32.85 13.93
C GLY A 782 1.98 34.24 14.03
N ASP A 783 2.70 35.24 14.46
CA ASP A 783 2.30 36.66 14.43
C ASP A 783 0.91 36.92 15.06
N ALA A 784 0.10 37.80 14.52
CA ALA A 784 -1.25 38.10 15.03
C ALA A 784 -2.27 36.94 15.03
N GLY A 785 -1.89 35.75 14.55
CA GLY A 785 -2.71 34.52 14.52
C GLY A 785 -2.52 33.59 15.69
N VAL A 786 -1.52 33.84 16.56
CA VAL A 786 -1.19 33.02 17.72
C VAL A 786 -1.10 33.87 18.98
N THR A 787 -1.61 33.35 20.09
CA THR A 787 -1.47 33.94 21.43
C THR A 787 -0.65 33.02 22.31
N ILE A 788 0.37 33.53 22.96
CA ILE A 788 1.17 32.82 23.95
C ILE A 788 0.59 33.17 25.31
N VAL A 789 0.38 32.15 26.14
CA VAL A 789 -0.18 32.28 27.49
C VAL A 789 0.83 31.78 28.51
N GLU A 790 1.12 32.56 29.53
CA GLU A 790 1.98 32.21 30.65
C GLU A 790 1.13 31.92 31.89
N PHE A 791 1.46 30.85 32.61
CA PHE A 791 0.76 30.43 33.83
C PHE A 791 1.43 31.02 35.07
N LYS A 792 0.60 31.27 36.14
CA LYS A 792 1.10 31.64 37.46
C LYS A 792 1.86 30.46 38.04
N LYS A 793 3.00 30.75 38.70
CA LYS A 793 3.82 29.76 39.39
C LYS A 793 3.13 29.21 40.62
#